data_a8f8773aaf00bde33233a2d07e454e9c
#
_entry.id   a8f8773aaf00bde33233a2d07e454e9c
#
_cell.length_a   1.000
_cell.length_b   1.000
_cell.length_c   1.000
_cell.angle_alpha   90.00
_cell.angle_beta   90.00
_cell.angle_gamma   90.00
#
_symmetry.space_group_name_H-M   'P 1'
#
loop_
_entity.id
_entity.type
_entity.pdbx_description
1 polymer ?
#
loop_
_entity_poly.entity_id
_entity_poly.type
_entity_poly.pdbx_seq_one_letter_code
_entity_poly.pdbx_strand_id
1 'polypeptide(L)'
;MAHTSHKLSNSLEGALAGGGDPATSPLYVFGPFLKLIVVAGVAQITFGASIWLVILTIAVVSAMYRLVMIWITDGSGGSGLSEEEFGSWAVKINASITFIEYTLTFLVSVAALVTFVADRFPSLNETIFFVQYRTILAIALSFLTGWLVNRGPKVAARAFGPATGAVLVLMWILVFATIFKRGLQLPPLNLAAFKPGYLSLTLGGYARILAVMTGIEVFANLVAAYDGKPREKSRKAFGSMLIIMGTTSITMLIVGPAIYALSDPLNTEVSVFTQTMDQLLPQPLPWLGTLVGVAVLLSAAAASAQGLQNLALGLKQRHYVPAFIGRRNQYGIAPVPVWIEVAIVAFCFLFLGTREEIYLAIYAAGVFILLSMTGWAATRRLKREVRDPGSEASWPALLGTILAAILTTLATLIIFGERFFEGAWIYLIFIPILYAAFSFFRKRLGEPTPLADRAGRLTAERRYLPVFEPAETTWEAAIKRILVPLDGSDLAEESLAVVSVLTRMFDAQVKLVCISPDSGRRVMSGLRTAESLVDAQDKRYYLNYKADQLRMAGTTADFEMRTGEVAAEICAIAQDQMDMVVMSTNGRSGLRRFLIGSVALEVVQNASTPLLLLQPTGEWRSRSTSFKRLLVTLDGSQFSERILPYVTTLARSFNSEVILLSVPVGSTSESYRETIRGYLDNLAGELESQGLKVRTLVTGSAAAQTIVATAETEMVDLIMVATHGRSGMDRFMLGSVAERVVHNMPCPIFLLPVRDALETAEETLSEGIVASKQHFVGR
;
A
#
# COMPACT_ATOMS: atom_id res chain seq x y z
N MET A 1 1.30 12.46 25.57
CA MET A 1 0.59 13.41 24.68
C MET A 1 0.78 12.94 23.25
N ALA A 2 -0.21 12.28 22.69
CA ALA A 2 -0.23 11.88 21.30
C ALA A 2 -0.20 13.15 20.44
N HIS A 3 0.86 13.35 19.67
CA HIS A 3 0.92 14.41 18.69
C HIS A 3 0.06 13.97 17.49
N THR A 4 -1.18 14.45 17.44
CA THR A 4 -1.97 14.45 16.22
C THR A 4 -1.14 15.12 15.13
N SER A 5 -0.68 14.35 14.14
CA SER A 5 -0.08 14.90 12.94
C SER A 5 -1.17 15.69 12.22
N HIS A 6 -0.91 16.97 11.94
CA HIS A 6 -1.86 17.82 11.23
C HIS A 6 -2.11 17.22 9.85
N LYS A 7 -3.29 16.71 9.60
CA LYS A 7 -3.68 16.20 8.28
C LYS A 7 -3.84 17.37 7.31
N LEU A 8 -3.56 17.14 6.03
CA LEU A 8 -3.72 18.15 4.99
C LEU A 8 -5.20 18.39 4.71
N SER A 9 -5.64 19.64 4.81
CA SER A 9 -7.06 19.98 4.67
C SER A 9 -7.47 20.24 3.21
N ASN A 10 -6.56 20.72 2.36
CA ASN A 10 -6.87 21.15 0.99
C ASN A 10 -5.70 20.91 0.02
N SER A 11 -5.99 21.07 -1.29
CA SER A 11 -5.00 20.83 -2.36
C SER A 11 -3.83 21.81 -2.34
N LEU A 12 -4.00 23.04 -1.85
CA LEU A 12 -2.91 24.00 -1.78
C LEU A 12 -1.88 23.60 -0.71
N GLU A 13 -2.34 23.17 0.47
CA GLU A 13 -1.45 22.65 1.51
C GLU A 13 -0.64 21.46 1.00
N GLY A 14 -1.26 20.54 0.27
CA GLY A 14 -0.56 19.41 -0.31
C GLY A 14 0.41 19.80 -1.42
N ALA A 15 0.08 20.80 -2.24
CA ALA A 15 1.01 21.34 -3.22
C ALA A 15 2.24 21.96 -2.56
N LEU A 16 2.06 22.69 -1.46
CA LEU A 16 3.16 23.26 -0.68
C LEU A 16 4.00 22.19 0.05
N ALA A 17 3.34 21.13 0.52
CA ALA A 17 4.02 20.04 1.24
C ALA A 17 4.83 19.12 0.33
N GLY A 18 4.29 18.74 -0.84
CA GLY A 18 4.90 17.77 -1.76
C GLY A 18 5.55 18.39 -3.01
N GLY A 19 5.35 19.68 -3.25
CA GLY A 19 5.75 20.34 -4.48
C GLY A 19 7.20 20.85 -4.52
N GLY A 20 7.97 20.70 -3.43
CA GLY A 20 9.33 21.24 -3.34
C GLY A 20 10.25 20.75 -4.45
N ASP A 21 10.34 19.45 -4.66
CA ASP A 21 11.15 18.84 -5.71
C ASP A 21 10.55 19.07 -7.12
N PRO A 22 9.27 18.74 -7.41
CA PRO A 22 8.71 18.94 -8.76
C PRO A 22 8.74 20.40 -9.24
N ALA A 23 8.57 21.37 -8.33
CA ALA A 23 8.57 22.78 -8.67
C ALA A 23 9.97 23.33 -9.00
N THR A 24 11.05 22.65 -8.62
CA THR A 24 12.42 23.09 -8.92
C THR A 24 12.89 22.75 -10.33
N SER A 25 12.29 21.75 -10.95
CA SER A 25 12.76 21.19 -12.22
C SER A 25 12.91 22.25 -13.35
N PRO A 26 12.02 23.24 -13.55
CA PRO A 26 12.21 24.28 -14.56
C PRO A 26 13.48 25.13 -14.36
N LEU A 27 14.02 25.20 -13.14
CA LEU A 27 15.19 26.01 -12.84
C LEU A 27 16.47 25.50 -13.52
N TYR A 28 16.56 24.18 -13.81
CA TYR A 28 17.80 23.55 -14.30
C TYR A 28 17.65 22.71 -15.58
N VAL A 29 16.42 22.35 -16.02
CA VAL A 29 16.25 21.47 -17.19
C VAL A 29 16.57 22.19 -18.52
N PHE A 30 16.41 23.50 -18.60
CA PHE A 30 16.60 24.23 -19.84
C PHE A 30 18.08 24.32 -20.28
N GLY A 31 19.04 24.35 -19.36
CA GLY A 31 20.46 24.42 -19.67
C GLY A 31 20.92 23.30 -20.60
N PRO A 32 20.89 22.04 -20.16
CA PRO A 32 21.28 20.88 -20.98
C PRO A 32 20.47 20.71 -22.25
N PHE A 33 19.18 21.07 -22.19
CA PHE A 33 18.27 21.02 -23.35
C PHE A 33 18.69 21.99 -24.44
N LEU A 34 18.81 23.27 -24.11
CA LEU A 34 19.18 24.30 -25.07
C LEU A 34 20.59 24.10 -25.61
N LYS A 35 21.53 23.69 -24.76
CA LYS A 35 22.90 23.39 -25.18
C LYS A 35 22.94 22.36 -26.31
N LEU A 36 22.18 21.25 -26.20
CA LEU A 36 22.11 20.24 -27.25
C LEU A 36 21.63 20.80 -28.58
N ILE A 37 20.48 21.48 -28.60
CA ILE A 37 19.83 21.88 -29.84
C ILE A 37 20.46 23.12 -30.48
N VAL A 38 21.09 23.99 -29.67
CA VAL A 38 21.83 25.16 -30.16
C VAL A 38 23.16 24.74 -30.75
N VAL A 39 23.94 23.86 -30.07
CA VAL A 39 25.21 23.34 -30.62
C VAL A 39 24.99 22.58 -31.92
N ALA A 40 23.89 21.82 -32.02
CA ALA A 40 23.52 21.12 -33.24
C ALA A 40 22.95 22.04 -34.37
N GLY A 41 22.72 23.34 -34.10
CA GLY A 41 22.16 24.30 -35.07
C GLY A 41 20.71 24.05 -35.46
N VAL A 42 19.95 23.26 -34.66
CA VAL A 42 18.58 22.83 -35.00
C VAL A 42 17.51 23.42 -34.07
N ALA A 43 17.90 24.37 -33.20
CA ALA A 43 17.02 24.89 -32.15
C ALA A 43 15.70 25.44 -32.70
N GLN A 44 15.70 26.18 -33.82
CA GLN A 44 14.49 26.73 -34.44
C GLN A 44 13.46 25.64 -34.88
N ILE A 45 13.95 24.42 -35.17
CA ILE A 45 13.13 23.32 -35.65
C ILE A 45 12.63 22.47 -34.47
N THR A 46 13.55 22.11 -33.55
CA THR A 46 13.32 21.04 -32.54
C THR A 46 12.81 21.55 -31.19
N PHE A 47 13.09 22.82 -30.84
CA PHE A 47 12.74 23.42 -29.55
C PHE A 47 11.27 23.23 -29.18
N GLY A 48 10.37 23.75 -30.01
CA GLY A 48 8.94 23.69 -29.71
C GLY A 48 8.38 22.28 -29.72
N ALA A 49 8.83 21.44 -30.67
CA ALA A 49 8.39 20.05 -30.74
C ALA A 49 8.77 19.27 -29.46
N SER A 50 9.98 19.45 -28.94
CA SER A 50 10.42 18.81 -27.70
C SER A 50 9.57 19.24 -26.50
N ILE A 51 9.26 20.54 -26.37
CA ILE A 51 8.39 21.04 -25.27
C ILE A 51 6.98 20.45 -25.38
N TRP A 52 6.37 20.46 -26.58
CA TRP A 52 5.02 19.93 -26.75
C TRP A 52 4.92 18.43 -26.46
N LEU A 53 5.95 17.65 -26.82
CA LEU A 53 6.03 16.24 -26.45
C LEU A 53 6.05 16.04 -24.92
N VAL A 54 6.81 16.89 -24.20
CA VAL A 54 6.83 16.82 -22.72
C VAL A 54 5.48 17.20 -22.12
N ILE A 55 4.85 18.28 -22.60
CA ILE A 55 3.52 18.69 -22.14
C ILE A 55 2.47 17.59 -22.36
N LEU A 56 2.51 16.92 -23.53
CA LEU A 56 1.65 15.78 -23.81
C LEU A 56 1.91 14.63 -22.82
N THR A 57 3.19 14.33 -22.55
CA THR A 57 3.56 13.28 -21.59
C THR A 57 3.08 13.61 -20.18
N ILE A 58 3.25 14.86 -19.72
CA ILE A 58 2.73 15.33 -18.42
C ILE A 58 1.22 15.13 -18.36
N ALA A 59 0.48 15.52 -19.38
CA ALA A 59 -0.98 15.42 -19.39
C ALA A 59 -1.46 13.96 -19.32
N VAL A 60 -0.87 13.06 -20.13
CA VAL A 60 -1.25 11.65 -20.20
C VAL A 60 -0.89 10.92 -18.91
N VAL A 61 0.33 11.16 -18.37
CA VAL A 61 0.76 10.53 -17.11
C VAL A 61 -0.03 11.06 -15.92
N SER A 62 -0.33 12.36 -15.88
CA SER A 62 -1.19 12.94 -14.84
C SER A 62 -2.59 12.32 -14.83
N ALA A 63 -3.17 12.08 -16.02
CA ALA A 63 -4.47 11.41 -16.14
C ALA A 63 -4.41 9.97 -15.62
N MET A 64 -3.33 9.23 -15.89
CA MET A 64 -3.09 7.90 -15.33
C MET A 64 -2.95 7.94 -13.80
N TYR A 65 -2.20 8.88 -13.24
CA TYR A 65 -2.02 9.01 -11.80
C TYR A 65 -3.31 9.34 -11.05
N ARG A 66 -4.27 9.97 -11.70
CA ARG A 66 -5.62 10.14 -11.13
C ARG A 66 -6.25 8.79 -10.75
N LEU A 67 -6.11 7.78 -11.62
CA LEU A 67 -6.60 6.42 -11.34
C LEU A 67 -5.79 5.76 -10.22
N VAL A 68 -4.46 5.86 -10.25
CA VAL A 68 -3.58 5.34 -9.19
C VAL A 68 -3.99 5.89 -7.83
N MET A 69 -4.24 7.19 -7.71
CA MET A 69 -4.67 7.84 -6.47
C MET A 69 -6.06 7.40 -5.98
N ILE A 70 -6.94 6.94 -6.89
CA ILE A 70 -8.25 6.39 -6.52
C ILE A 70 -8.10 4.98 -5.93
N TRP A 71 -7.24 4.15 -6.53
CA TRP A 71 -7.06 2.76 -6.12
C TRP A 71 -6.15 2.62 -4.90
N ILE A 72 -5.07 3.40 -4.83
CA ILE A 72 -4.03 3.30 -3.80
C ILE A 72 -4.12 4.53 -2.90
N THR A 73 -4.80 4.37 -1.78
CA THR A 73 -5.03 5.46 -0.81
C THR A 73 -4.20 5.35 0.46
N ASP A 74 -3.38 4.30 0.57
CA ASP A 74 -2.52 4.02 1.72
C ASP A 74 -1.19 4.78 1.71
N GLY A 75 -0.92 5.57 0.66
CA GLY A 75 0.32 6.33 0.51
C GLY A 75 1.47 5.57 -0.17
N SER A 76 1.25 4.35 -0.66
CA SER A 76 2.25 3.59 -1.42
C SER A 76 2.30 3.95 -2.91
N GLY A 77 1.34 4.73 -3.41
CA GLY A 77 1.34 5.29 -4.76
C GLY A 77 1.53 4.29 -5.89
N GLY A 78 2.30 4.67 -6.91
CA GLY A 78 2.59 3.81 -8.05
C GLY A 78 3.37 2.55 -7.70
N SER A 79 4.26 2.63 -6.71
CA SER A 79 5.02 1.48 -6.21
C SER A 79 4.11 0.45 -5.56
N GLY A 80 3.08 0.91 -4.80
CA GLY A 80 2.07 0.03 -4.21
C GLY A 80 1.23 -0.68 -5.26
N LEU A 81 0.78 0.05 -6.29
CA LEU A 81 0.05 -0.53 -7.41
C LEU A 81 0.90 -1.57 -8.16
N SER A 82 2.18 -1.28 -8.40
CA SER A 82 3.11 -2.23 -9.04
C SER A 82 3.31 -3.49 -8.20
N GLU A 83 3.32 -3.37 -6.87
CA GLU A 83 3.38 -4.52 -5.97
C GLU A 83 2.13 -5.38 -6.05
N GLU A 84 0.94 -4.78 -6.02
CA GLU A 84 -0.33 -5.50 -6.10
C GLU A 84 -0.49 -6.27 -7.42
N GLU A 85 -0.04 -5.69 -8.52
CA GLU A 85 -0.21 -6.29 -9.84
C GLU A 85 0.92 -7.24 -10.26
N PHE A 86 2.15 -7.01 -9.79
CA PHE A 86 3.32 -7.79 -10.23
C PHE A 86 3.96 -8.62 -9.11
N GLY A 87 3.62 -8.35 -7.84
CA GLY A 87 4.14 -9.09 -6.70
C GLY A 87 5.49 -8.63 -6.17
N SER A 88 6.11 -9.45 -5.34
CA SER A 88 7.28 -9.09 -4.52
C SER A 88 8.55 -8.71 -5.30
N TRP A 89 8.71 -9.15 -6.56
CA TRP A 89 9.86 -8.76 -7.37
C TRP A 89 9.81 -7.27 -7.75
N ALA A 90 8.60 -6.75 -8.05
CA ALA A 90 8.41 -5.34 -8.38
C ALA A 90 8.78 -4.43 -7.21
N VAL A 91 8.50 -4.85 -5.97
CA VAL A 91 8.91 -4.13 -4.76
C VAL A 91 10.41 -3.91 -4.71
N LYS A 92 11.20 -4.96 -4.98
CA LYS A 92 12.66 -4.88 -4.90
C LYS A 92 13.23 -3.98 -6.00
N ILE A 93 12.67 -4.05 -7.21
CA ILE A 93 13.06 -3.18 -8.32
C ILE A 93 12.70 -1.72 -8.01
N ASN A 94 11.44 -1.46 -7.62
CA ASN A 94 11.01 -0.12 -7.24
C ASN A 94 11.87 0.46 -6.12
N ALA A 95 12.13 -0.32 -5.06
CA ALA A 95 12.98 0.13 -3.95
C ALA A 95 14.42 0.43 -4.40
N SER A 96 14.97 -0.37 -5.32
CA SER A 96 16.31 -0.13 -5.89
C SER A 96 16.37 1.18 -6.68
N ILE A 97 15.36 1.42 -7.51
CA ILE A 97 15.27 2.64 -8.32
C ILE A 97 15.06 3.85 -7.40
N THR A 98 14.13 3.77 -6.46
CA THR A 98 13.83 4.86 -5.53
C THR A 98 15.03 5.24 -4.66
N PHE A 99 15.86 4.25 -4.25
CA PHE A 99 17.12 4.52 -3.55
C PHE A 99 18.06 5.37 -4.39
N ILE A 100 18.27 4.99 -5.67
CA ILE A 100 19.10 5.73 -6.60
C ILE A 100 18.52 7.11 -6.88
N GLU A 101 17.20 7.19 -7.06
CA GLU A 101 16.46 8.42 -7.35
C GLU A 101 16.60 9.45 -6.23
N TYR A 102 16.42 9.07 -4.95
CA TYR A 102 16.63 10.00 -3.83
C TYR A 102 18.05 10.53 -3.79
N THR A 103 19.06 9.65 -3.94
CA THR A 103 20.47 10.07 -3.97
C THR A 103 20.74 11.04 -5.12
N LEU A 104 20.17 10.81 -6.31
CA LEU A 104 20.32 11.69 -7.45
C LEU A 104 19.56 13.01 -7.30
N THR A 105 18.38 12.99 -6.70
CA THR A 105 17.61 14.22 -6.34
C THR A 105 18.45 15.10 -5.43
N PHE A 106 19.10 14.52 -4.42
CA PHE A 106 20.00 15.25 -3.53
C PHE A 106 21.16 15.85 -4.31
N LEU A 107 21.83 15.06 -5.15
CA LEU A 107 22.97 15.50 -5.99
C LEU A 107 22.59 16.64 -6.93
N VAL A 108 21.50 16.47 -7.71
CA VAL A 108 21.04 17.49 -8.66
C VAL A 108 20.67 18.77 -7.93
N SER A 109 19.94 18.65 -6.81
CA SER A 109 19.47 19.81 -6.05
C SER A 109 20.62 20.63 -5.46
N VAL A 110 21.62 19.98 -4.84
CA VAL A 110 22.79 20.69 -4.29
C VAL A 110 23.69 21.21 -5.41
N ALA A 111 23.87 20.47 -6.51
CA ALA A 111 24.64 20.93 -7.66
C ALA A 111 24.02 22.19 -8.31
N ALA A 112 22.70 22.17 -8.55
CA ALA A 112 21.97 23.33 -9.07
C ALA A 112 22.01 24.51 -8.10
N LEU A 113 21.87 24.24 -6.80
CA LEU A 113 21.98 25.28 -5.75
C LEU A 113 23.33 26.01 -5.83
N VAL A 114 24.44 25.27 -5.83
CA VAL A 114 25.77 25.92 -5.88
C VAL A 114 26.04 26.58 -7.22
N THR A 115 25.41 26.14 -8.31
CA THR A 115 25.40 26.84 -9.60
C THR A 115 24.73 28.20 -9.47
N PHE A 116 23.51 28.26 -8.87
CA PHE A 116 22.80 29.54 -8.61
C PHE A 116 23.59 30.53 -7.74
N VAL A 117 24.35 30.00 -6.75
CA VAL A 117 25.23 30.84 -5.93
C VAL A 117 26.44 31.28 -6.72
N ALA A 118 27.06 30.40 -7.51
CA ALA A 118 28.23 30.74 -8.34
C ALA A 118 27.88 31.72 -9.46
N ASP A 119 26.65 31.70 -9.99
CA ASP A 119 26.13 32.70 -10.94
C ASP A 119 26.20 34.13 -10.38
N ARG A 120 26.10 34.29 -9.07
CA ARG A 120 26.20 35.60 -8.38
C ARG A 120 27.59 35.89 -7.83
N PHE A 121 28.39 34.85 -7.56
CA PHE A 121 29.71 34.92 -6.97
C PHE A 121 30.70 34.06 -7.81
N PRO A 122 31.22 34.59 -8.95
CA PRO A 122 32.08 33.86 -9.89
C PRO A 122 33.34 33.30 -9.25
N SER A 123 33.85 33.90 -8.16
CA SER A 123 34.99 33.42 -7.39
C SER A 123 34.84 31.99 -6.87
N LEU A 124 33.62 31.48 -6.75
CA LEU A 124 33.36 30.09 -6.39
C LEU A 124 33.80 29.07 -7.46
N ASN A 125 34.01 29.50 -8.70
CA ASN A 125 34.53 28.65 -9.77
C ASN A 125 36.07 28.55 -9.77
N GLU A 126 36.75 29.38 -8.97
CA GLU A 126 38.21 29.28 -8.79
C GLU A 126 38.59 28.01 -8.05
N THR A 127 39.80 27.51 -8.34
CA THR A 127 40.31 26.27 -7.76
C THR A 127 41.33 26.54 -6.66
N ILE A 128 41.22 25.81 -5.58
CA ILE A 128 42.26 25.70 -4.55
C ILE A 128 42.83 24.27 -4.57
N PHE A 129 44.13 24.10 -4.80
CA PHE A 129 44.78 22.83 -5.11
C PHE A 129 44.13 22.15 -6.33
N PHE A 130 43.23 21.14 -6.12
CA PHE A 130 42.54 20.38 -7.20
C PHE A 130 41.04 20.52 -7.13
N VAL A 131 40.47 21.31 -6.17
CA VAL A 131 39.05 21.38 -5.89
C VAL A 131 38.55 22.80 -6.06
N GLN A 132 37.43 23.01 -6.72
CA GLN A 132 36.79 24.31 -6.82
C GLN A 132 36.12 24.70 -5.48
N TYR A 133 36.10 26.00 -5.17
CA TYR A 133 35.39 26.47 -3.97
C TYR A 133 33.90 26.07 -3.94
N ARG A 134 33.26 26.03 -5.11
CA ARG A 134 31.86 25.55 -5.21
C ARG A 134 31.70 24.09 -4.77
N THR A 135 32.70 23.25 -4.98
CA THR A 135 32.69 21.84 -4.54
C THR A 135 32.76 21.76 -3.00
N ILE A 136 33.62 22.58 -2.41
CA ILE A 136 33.71 22.68 -0.93
C ILE A 136 32.38 23.15 -0.34
N LEU A 137 31.78 24.18 -0.95
CA LEU A 137 30.47 24.69 -0.55
C LEU A 137 29.38 23.62 -0.68
N ALA A 138 29.35 22.86 -1.79
CA ALA A 138 28.39 21.78 -2.03
C ALA A 138 28.48 20.70 -0.95
N ILE A 139 29.71 20.27 -0.63
CA ILE A 139 29.95 19.25 0.41
C ILE A 139 29.51 19.79 1.79
N ALA A 140 29.89 21.04 2.11
CA ALA A 140 29.49 21.66 3.39
C ALA A 140 27.97 21.77 3.54
N LEU A 141 27.26 22.18 2.48
CA LEU A 141 25.80 22.24 2.45
C LEU A 141 25.15 20.84 2.53
N SER A 142 25.76 19.83 1.91
CA SER A 142 25.31 18.45 2.03
C SER A 142 25.39 17.95 3.47
N PHE A 143 26.50 18.19 4.15
CA PHE A 143 26.65 17.86 5.57
C PHE A 143 25.67 18.62 6.45
N LEU A 144 25.48 19.93 6.23
CA LEU A 144 24.53 20.76 6.95
C LEU A 144 23.09 20.23 6.77
N THR A 145 22.71 19.91 5.53
CA THR A 145 21.39 19.35 5.20
C THR A 145 21.18 18.01 5.90
N GLY A 146 22.14 17.09 5.80
CA GLY A 146 22.08 15.79 6.47
C GLY A 146 21.99 15.93 7.99
N TRP A 147 22.72 16.87 8.59
CA TRP A 147 22.67 17.15 10.04
C TRP A 147 21.30 17.72 10.47
N LEU A 148 20.73 18.66 9.70
CA LEU A 148 19.42 19.24 9.98
C LEU A 148 18.31 18.19 9.87
N VAL A 149 18.34 17.38 8.79
CA VAL A 149 17.37 16.29 8.55
C VAL A 149 17.43 15.27 9.69
N ASN A 150 18.63 14.93 10.18
CA ASN A 150 18.83 13.98 11.29
C ASN A 150 18.42 14.53 12.67
N ARG A 151 18.02 15.80 12.78
CA ARG A 151 17.39 16.39 13.97
C ARG A 151 15.87 16.29 13.99
N GLY A 152 15.29 15.76 12.95
CA GLY A 152 13.88 15.44 12.89
C GLY A 152 13.05 16.33 11.97
N PRO A 153 11.87 15.84 11.59
CA PRO A 153 11.05 16.47 10.56
C PRO A 153 10.54 17.87 10.93
N LYS A 154 10.38 18.17 12.23
CA LYS A 154 9.95 19.50 12.68
C LYS A 154 11.00 20.58 12.38
N VAL A 155 12.28 20.26 12.58
CA VAL A 155 13.39 21.18 12.30
C VAL A 155 13.51 21.41 10.80
N ALA A 156 13.50 20.33 10.02
CA ALA A 156 13.54 20.39 8.56
C ALA A 156 12.35 21.18 7.98
N ALA A 157 11.12 20.94 8.47
CA ALA A 157 9.92 21.63 7.99
C ALA A 157 9.96 23.14 8.25
N ARG A 158 10.46 23.57 9.41
CA ARG A 158 10.60 24.99 9.73
C ARG A 158 11.68 25.67 8.88
N ALA A 159 12.78 24.95 8.62
CA ALA A 159 13.87 25.48 7.80
C ALA A 159 13.50 25.61 6.32
N PHE A 160 12.74 24.65 5.78
CA PHE A 160 12.55 24.49 4.34
C PHE A 160 11.11 24.67 3.84
N GLY A 161 10.10 24.62 4.73
CA GLY A 161 8.68 24.62 4.36
C GLY A 161 8.20 25.81 3.51
N PRO A 162 8.60 27.06 3.77
CA PRO A 162 8.13 28.22 2.99
C PRO A 162 8.67 28.31 1.57
N ALA A 163 9.76 27.58 1.25
CA ALA A 163 10.48 27.69 -0.01
C ALA A 163 9.65 27.27 -1.23
N THR A 164 8.80 26.23 -1.08
CA THR A 164 7.89 25.79 -2.17
C THR A 164 6.90 26.87 -2.55
N GLY A 165 6.31 27.56 -1.57
CA GLY A 165 5.41 28.68 -1.83
C GLY A 165 6.12 29.83 -2.55
N ALA A 166 7.34 30.15 -2.12
CA ALA A 166 8.14 31.22 -2.71
C ALA A 166 8.50 30.91 -4.19
N VAL A 167 8.88 29.67 -4.53
CA VAL A 167 9.19 29.32 -5.93
C VAL A 167 7.96 29.33 -6.83
N LEU A 168 6.79 28.92 -6.35
CA LEU A 168 5.55 29.03 -7.12
C LEU A 168 5.23 30.50 -7.44
N VAL A 169 5.37 31.38 -6.45
CA VAL A 169 5.21 32.83 -6.66
C VAL A 169 6.23 33.36 -7.68
N LEU A 170 7.50 32.96 -7.54
CA LEU A 170 8.54 33.35 -8.50
C LEU A 170 8.20 32.91 -9.94
N MET A 171 7.73 31.66 -10.12
CA MET A 171 7.34 31.14 -11.43
C MET A 171 6.20 31.95 -12.05
N TRP A 172 5.19 32.32 -11.29
CA TRP A 172 4.11 33.18 -11.78
C TRP A 172 4.57 34.59 -12.05
N ILE A 173 5.50 35.16 -11.25
CA ILE A 173 6.13 36.45 -11.54
C ILE A 173 6.83 36.41 -12.89
N LEU A 174 7.59 35.34 -13.16
CA LEU A 174 8.30 35.18 -14.46
C LEU A 174 7.30 35.02 -15.62
N VAL A 175 6.23 34.27 -15.44
CA VAL A 175 5.14 34.15 -16.45
C VAL A 175 4.55 35.53 -16.79
N PHE A 176 4.15 36.29 -15.76
CA PHE A 176 3.59 37.63 -15.99
C PHE A 176 4.62 38.62 -16.57
N ALA A 177 5.85 38.60 -16.08
CA ALA A 177 6.91 39.44 -16.61
C ALA A 177 7.21 39.13 -18.10
N THR A 178 7.17 37.85 -18.47
CA THR A 178 7.35 37.40 -19.85
C THR A 178 6.23 37.91 -20.73
N ILE A 179 4.95 37.73 -20.32
CA ILE A 179 3.79 38.20 -21.06
C ILE A 179 3.81 39.74 -21.22
N PHE A 180 4.19 40.42 -20.14
CA PHE A 180 4.26 41.91 -20.18
C PHE A 180 5.34 42.44 -21.09
N LYS A 181 6.56 41.84 -21.06
CA LYS A 181 7.72 42.35 -21.87
C LYS A 181 7.75 41.83 -23.29
N ARG A 182 7.26 40.62 -23.55
CA ARG A 182 7.39 39.94 -24.85
C ARG A 182 6.07 39.58 -25.52
N GLY A 183 4.96 39.75 -24.82
CA GLY A 183 3.65 39.24 -25.24
C GLY A 183 3.54 37.71 -25.00
N LEU A 184 2.37 37.20 -25.27
CA LEU A 184 2.12 35.74 -25.18
C LEU A 184 2.68 35.05 -26.42
N GLN A 185 3.79 34.36 -26.26
CA GLN A 185 4.45 33.58 -27.31
C GLN A 185 4.54 32.11 -26.86
N LEU A 186 3.86 31.22 -27.60
CA LEU A 186 3.97 29.77 -27.37
C LEU A 186 5.11 29.17 -28.21
N PRO A 187 5.72 28.06 -27.77
CA PRO A 187 6.74 27.36 -28.55
C PRO A 187 6.17 26.95 -29.91
N PRO A 188 6.84 27.32 -31.05
CA PRO A 188 6.33 26.98 -32.36
C PRO A 188 6.42 25.47 -32.62
N LEU A 189 5.29 24.83 -32.96
CA LEU A 189 5.29 23.42 -33.34
C LEU A 189 5.70 23.28 -34.82
N ASN A 190 6.94 22.93 -35.06
CA ASN A 190 7.45 22.65 -36.41
C ASN A 190 7.41 21.14 -36.68
N LEU A 191 6.57 20.69 -37.60
CA LEU A 191 6.45 19.28 -37.97
C LEU A 191 7.72 18.71 -38.63
N ALA A 192 8.59 19.57 -39.17
CA ALA A 192 9.90 19.13 -39.69
C ALA A 192 10.78 18.49 -38.61
N ALA A 193 10.56 18.80 -37.34
CA ALA A 193 11.24 18.17 -36.20
C ALA A 193 11.09 16.65 -36.14
N PHE A 194 10.03 16.12 -36.73
CA PHE A 194 9.74 14.68 -36.77
C PHE A 194 10.28 13.97 -38.03
N LYS A 195 10.93 14.70 -38.95
CA LYS A 195 11.60 14.08 -40.09
C LYS A 195 12.86 13.32 -39.60
N PRO A 196 13.29 12.24 -40.31
CA PRO A 196 14.41 11.41 -39.89
C PRO A 196 15.72 12.19 -39.58
N GLY A 197 15.99 13.27 -40.30
CA GLY A 197 17.19 14.09 -40.07
C GLY A 197 17.20 14.92 -38.78
N TYR A 198 16.02 15.18 -38.19
CA TYR A 198 15.88 15.99 -36.97
C TYR A 198 15.31 15.18 -35.79
N LEU A 199 14.80 13.98 -36.06
CA LEU A 199 14.08 13.18 -35.06
C LEU A 199 14.95 12.84 -33.86
N SER A 200 16.18 12.40 -34.09
CA SER A 200 17.11 12.06 -32.99
C SER A 200 17.35 13.26 -32.08
N LEU A 201 17.63 14.46 -32.67
CA LEU A 201 17.85 15.67 -31.89
C LEU A 201 16.57 16.18 -31.18
N THR A 202 15.41 15.98 -31.78
CA THR A 202 14.11 16.26 -31.12
C THR A 202 13.90 15.34 -29.92
N LEU A 203 14.15 14.04 -30.09
CA LEU A 203 14.04 13.06 -29.01
C LEU A 203 15.14 13.24 -27.95
N GLY A 204 16.34 13.62 -28.35
CA GLY A 204 17.41 13.98 -27.44
C GLY A 204 17.08 15.22 -26.59
N GLY A 205 16.46 16.23 -27.21
CA GLY A 205 15.92 17.40 -26.51
C GLY A 205 14.78 17.01 -25.56
N TYR A 206 13.83 16.22 -26.04
CA TYR A 206 12.76 15.67 -25.25
C TYR A 206 13.29 14.89 -24.02
N ALA A 207 14.24 13.99 -24.20
CA ALA A 207 14.85 13.22 -23.11
C ALA A 207 15.49 14.10 -22.01
N ARG A 208 16.07 15.27 -22.40
CA ARG A 208 16.70 16.19 -21.46
C ARG A 208 15.68 16.98 -20.64
N ILE A 209 14.60 17.42 -21.27
CA ILE A 209 13.59 18.25 -20.61
C ILE A 209 12.54 17.40 -19.85
N LEU A 210 12.46 16.09 -20.11
CA LEU A 210 11.56 15.18 -19.38
C LEU A 210 11.83 15.12 -17.88
N ALA A 211 13.01 15.50 -17.42
CA ALA A 211 13.30 15.63 -15.99
C ALA A 211 12.35 16.59 -15.25
N VAL A 212 11.57 17.40 -15.98
CA VAL A 212 10.50 18.24 -15.39
C VAL A 212 9.36 17.42 -14.77
N MET A 213 9.23 16.14 -15.11
CA MET A 213 8.21 15.26 -14.56
C MET A 213 8.63 14.56 -13.27
N THR A 214 9.86 14.77 -12.82
CA THR A 214 10.31 14.21 -11.53
C THR A 214 9.43 14.70 -10.40
N GLY A 215 9.18 13.82 -9.43
CA GLY A 215 8.34 14.14 -8.28
C GLY A 215 6.81 14.04 -8.52
N ILE A 216 6.32 13.68 -9.72
CA ILE A 216 4.89 13.49 -9.96
C ILE A 216 4.32 12.38 -9.04
N GLU A 217 5.12 11.36 -8.72
CA GLU A 217 4.75 10.24 -7.85
C GLU A 217 4.54 10.68 -6.38
N VAL A 218 5.22 11.75 -5.94
CA VAL A 218 5.10 12.29 -4.57
C VAL A 218 3.63 12.57 -4.22
N PHE A 219 2.84 13.08 -5.17
CA PHE A 219 1.43 13.38 -4.93
C PHE A 219 0.56 12.13 -4.76
N ALA A 220 0.88 11.03 -5.43
CA ALA A 220 0.21 9.74 -5.20
C ALA A 220 0.57 9.18 -3.81
N ASN A 221 1.79 9.41 -3.35
CA ASN A 221 2.23 9.03 -2.03
C ASN A 221 1.61 9.90 -0.92
N LEU A 222 1.25 11.15 -1.23
CA LEU A 222 0.60 12.06 -0.29
C LEU A 222 -0.90 11.78 -0.07
N VAL A 223 -1.54 10.90 -0.83
CA VAL A 223 -2.99 10.63 -0.70
C VAL A 223 -3.37 10.28 0.74
N ALA A 224 -2.57 9.48 1.44
CA ALA A 224 -2.80 9.11 2.83
C ALA A 224 -2.74 10.29 3.81
N ALA A 225 -2.06 11.37 3.43
CA ALA A 225 -1.83 12.55 4.25
C ALA A 225 -3.06 13.45 4.38
N TYR A 226 -4.02 13.33 3.47
CA TYR A 226 -5.19 14.19 3.45
C TYR A 226 -6.27 13.73 4.42
N ASP A 227 -7.04 14.71 4.87
CA ASP A 227 -8.25 14.50 5.65
C ASP A 227 -9.46 14.20 4.74
N GLY A 228 -10.39 13.35 5.22
CA GLY A 228 -11.63 13.00 4.54
C GLY A 228 -11.72 11.56 4.04
N LYS A 229 -12.82 11.23 3.35
CA LYS A 229 -13.07 9.90 2.76
C LYS A 229 -12.09 9.59 1.62
N PRO A 230 -11.84 8.32 1.26
CA PRO A 230 -10.86 7.94 0.22
C PRO A 230 -11.00 8.72 -1.10
N ARG A 231 -12.23 8.90 -1.61
CA ARG A 231 -12.49 9.70 -2.83
C ARG A 231 -12.12 11.18 -2.69
N GLU A 232 -12.30 11.76 -1.49
CA GLU A 232 -11.94 13.15 -1.20
C GLU A 232 -10.43 13.33 -1.09
N LYS A 233 -9.76 12.40 -0.41
CA LYS A 233 -8.29 12.35 -0.30
C LYS A 233 -7.65 12.30 -1.69
N SER A 234 -8.10 11.38 -2.53
CA SER A 234 -7.66 11.24 -3.92
C SER A 234 -7.89 12.53 -4.73
N ARG A 235 -9.06 13.17 -4.61
CA ARG A 235 -9.37 14.43 -5.30
C ARG A 235 -8.46 15.57 -4.85
N LYS A 236 -8.20 15.70 -3.54
CA LYS A 236 -7.31 16.74 -2.99
C LYS A 236 -5.86 16.51 -3.44
N ALA A 237 -5.37 15.28 -3.40
CA ALA A 237 -4.02 14.92 -3.86
C ALA A 237 -3.84 15.20 -5.36
N PHE A 238 -4.82 14.82 -6.17
CA PHE A 238 -4.81 15.12 -7.61
C PHE A 238 -4.83 16.64 -7.86
N GLY A 239 -5.61 17.41 -7.09
CA GLY A 239 -5.62 18.86 -7.16
C GLY A 239 -4.25 19.48 -6.84
N SER A 240 -3.51 18.93 -5.85
CA SER A 240 -2.14 19.37 -5.53
C SER A 240 -1.18 19.09 -6.68
N MET A 241 -1.28 17.92 -7.28
CA MET A 241 -0.49 17.56 -8.46
C MET A 241 -0.77 18.52 -9.62
N LEU A 242 -2.04 18.85 -9.87
CA LEU A 242 -2.41 19.79 -10.94
C LEU A 242 -1.90 21.22 -10.68
N ILE A 243 -1.87 21.70 -9.43
CA ILE A 243 -1.31 23.01 -9.08
C ILE A 243 0.17 23.04 -9.48
N ILE A 244 0.95 22.05 -9.10
CA ILE A 244 2.40 22.02 -9.37
C ILE A 244 2.68 21.74 -10.85
N MET A 245 2.16 20.63 -11.40
CA MET A 245 2.41 20.26 -12.81
C MET A 245 1.81 21.27 -13.78
N GLY A 246 0.68 21.88 -13.44
CA GLY A 246 0.08 22.96 -14.21
C GLY A 246 0.95 24.23 -14.21
N THR A 247 1.41 24.68 -13.04
CA THR A 247 2.33 25.83 -12.94
C THR A 247 3.61 25.58 -13.72
N THR A 248 4.21 24.40 -13.56
CA THR A 248 5.43 23.98 -14.27
C THR A 248 5.22 23.97 -15.80
N SER A 249 4.08 23.39 -16.26
CA SER A 249 3.73 23.34 -17.69
C SER A 249 3.51 24.73 -18.29
N ILE A 250 2.80 25.61 -17.56
CA ILE A 250 2.60 27.01 -17.98
C ILE A 250 3.93 27.76 -18.05
N THR A 251 4.81 27.55 -17.05
CA THR A 251 6.15 28.14 -17.06
C THR A 251 6.93 27.68 -18.29
N MET A 252 6.91 26.40 -18.62
CA MET A 252 7.59 25.86 -19.80
C MET A 252 7.04 26.44 -21.10
N LEU A 253 5.72 26.57 -21.21
CA LEU A 253 5.07 27.08 -22.42
C LEU A 253 5.27 28.60 -22.64
N ILE A 254 5.30 29.37 -21.56
CA ILE A 254 5.35 30.85 -21.65
C ILE A 254 6.77 31.37 -21.43
N VAL A 255 7.46 30.89 -20.40
CA VAL A 255 8.82 31.36 -20.09
C VAL A 255 9.87 30.63 -20.95
N GLY A 256 9.63 29.39 -21.38
CA GLY A 256 10.55 28.62 -22.21
C GLY A 256 11.01 29.36 -23.48
N PRO A 257 10.11 29.93 -24.33
CA PRO A 257 10.50 30.76 -25.47
C PRO A 257 11.33 31.99 -25.08
N ALA A 258 11.06 32.58 -23.91
CA ALA A 258 11.87 33.69 -23.41
C ALA A 258 13.24 33.24 -22.97
N ILE A 259 13.37 32.08 -22.30
CA ILE A 259 14.66 31.47 -21.95
C ILE A 259 15.47 31.25 -23.24
N TYR A 260 14.89 30.63 -24.26
CA TYR A 260 15.55 30.39 -25.54
C TYR A 260 16.05 31.69 -26.22
N ALA A 261 15.29 32.76 -26.14
CA ALA A 261 15.59 33.98 -26.81
C ALA A 261 16.51 34.97 -26.04
N LEU A 262 16.54 34.86 -24.70
CA LEU A 262 17.22 35.80 -23.80
C LEU A 262 18.49 35.21 -23.16
N SER A 263 18.75 33.93 -23.30
CA SER A 263 19.92 33.29 -22.68
C SER A 263 20.89 32.72 -23.73
N ASP A 264 22.15 32.69 -23.38
CA ASP A 264 23.20 31.98 -24.12
C ASP A 264 23.54 30.67 -23.41
N PRO A 265 23.12 29.48 -23.95
CA PRO A 265 23.40 28.19 -23.35
C PRO A 265 24.86 27.76 -23.48
N LEU A 266 25.66 28.47 -24.25
CA LEU A 266 27.11 28.26 -24.39
C LEU A 266 27.92 28.98 -23.30
N ASN A 267 27.32 29.95 -22.64
CA ASN A 267 27.90 30.58 -21.47
C ASN A 267 27.98 29.60 -20.31
N THR A 268 29.19 29.23 -19.93
CA THR A 268 29.48 28.28 -18.84
C THR A 268 29.58 28.94 -17.47
N GLU A 269 29.57 30.26 -17.39
CA GLU A 269 29.71 31.02 -16.14
C GLU A 269 28.41 31.30 -15.44
N VAL A 270 27.32 31.52 -16.19
CA VAL A 270 26.01 31.88 -15.65
C VAL A 270 24.93 30.99 -16.27
N SER A 271 24.10 30.36 -15.46
CA SER A 271 23.03 29.49 -15.91
C SER A 271 21.97 30.20 -16.76
N VAL A 272 21.37 29.52 -17.74
CA VAL A 272 20.35 30.10 -18.64
C VAL A 272 19.15 30.68 -17.90
N PHE A 273 18.80 30.08 -16.76
CA PHE A 273 17.67 30.57 -15.95
C PHE A 273 18.03 31.88 -15.26
N THR A 274 19.22 32.00 -14.69
CA THR A 274 19.71 33.25 -14.07
C THR A 274 19.84 34.37 -15.10
N GLN A 275 20.42 34.08 -16.28
CA GLN A 275 20.48 35.05 -17.39
C GLN A 275 19.09 35.56 -17.77
N THR A 276 18.10 34.68 -17.86
CA THR A 276 16.71 35.02 -18.19
C THR A 276 16.07 35.87 -17.11
N MET A 277 16.26 35.55 -15.82
CA MET A 277 15.76 36.36 -14.71
C MET A 277 16.34 37.78 -14.73
N ASP A 278 17.64 37.92 -15.00
CA ASP A 278 18.31 39.22 -15.05
C ASP A 278 17.77 40.12 -16.16
N GLN A 279 17.32 39.53 -17.26
CA GLN A 279 16.72 40.29 -18.37
C GLN A 279 15.21 40.55 -18.22
N LEU A 280 14.51 39.62 -17.58
CA LEU A 280 13.04 39.75 -17.42
C LEU A 280 12.65 40.58 -16.20
N LEU A 281 13.41 40.55 -15.11
CA LEU A 281 13.02 41.20 -13.87
C LEU A 281 13.84 42.49 -13.61
N PRO A 282 13.22 43.53 -13.04
CA PRO A 282 13.95 44.70 -12.59
C PRO A 282 14.76 44.42 -11.30
N GLN A 283 15.87 45.10 -11.10
CA GLN A 283 16.63 45.03 -9.86
C GLN A 283 15.78 45.53 -8.67
N PRO A 284 15.82 44.89 -7.48
CA PRO A 284 16.67 43.74 -7.07
C PRO A 284 15.99 42.36 -7.21
N LEU A 285 14.88 42.21 -7.92
CA LEU A 285 14.12 40.97 -8.03
C LEU A 285 14.92 39.75 -8.50
N PRO A 286 15.89 39.84 -9.45
CA PRO A 286 16.71 38.68 -9.84
C PRO A 286 17.50 38.08 -8.66
N TRP A 287 18.00 38.92 -7.74
CA TRP A 287 18.69 38.46 -6.53
C TRP A 287 17.76 37.72 -5.56
N LEU A 288 16.52 38.25 -5.40
CA LEU A 288 15.50 37.56 -4.63
C LEU A 288 15.10 36.24 -5.29
N GLY A 289 15.03 36.19 -6.63
CA GLY A 289 14.81 34.96 -7.39
C GLY A 289 15.91 33.93 -7.15
N THR A 290 17.18 34.34 -7.14
CA THR A 290 18.31 33.45 -6.79
C THR A 290 18.18 32.94 -5.36
N LEU A 291 17.84 33.79 -4.40
CA LEU A 291 17.63 33.37 -3.00
C LEU A 291 16.51 32.35 -2.87
N VAL A 292 15.39 32.57 -3.56
CA VAL A 292 14.26 31.62 -3.62
C VAL A 292 14.69 30.30 -4.24
N GLY A 293 15.42 30.33 -5.36
CA GLY A 293 15.99 29.14 -6.01
C GLY A 293 16.88 28.34 -5.08
N VAL A 294 17.82 29.01 -4.39
CA VAL A 294 18.69 28.37 -3.39
C VAL A 294 17.87 27.73 -2.25
N ALA A 295 16.89 28.45 -1.71
CA ALA A 295 16.07 27.96 -0.61
C ALA A 295 15.24 26.72 -1.01
N VAL A 296 14.63 26.72 -2.20
CA VAL A 296 13.81 25.59 -2.65
C VAL A 296 14.67 24.39 -3.05
N LEU A 297 15.83 24.58 -3.68
CA LEU A 297 16.76 23.49 -4.00
C LEU A 297 17.32 22.83 -2.71
N LEU A 298 17.60 23.63 -1.68
CA LEU A 298 17.96 23.08 -0.37
C LEU A 298 16.81 22.30 0.27
N SER A 299 15.57 22.78 0.10
CA SER A 299 14.35 22.06 0.52
C SER A 299 14.18 20.73 -0.21
N ALA A 300 14.44 20.70 -1.53
CA ALA A 300 14.38 19.47 -2.33
C ALA A 300 15.44 18.45 -1.89
N ALA A 301 16.67 18.86 -1.63
CA ALA A 301 17.71 18.01 -1.07
C ALA A 301 17.35 17.45 0.31
N ALA A 302 16.76 18.27 1.18
CA ALA A 302 16.30 17.81 2.49
C ALA A 302 15.11 16.83 2.37
N ALA A 303 14.21 17.04 1.42
CA ALA A 303 13.08 16.16 1.17
C ALA A 303 13.53 14.78 0.65
N SER A 304 14.52 14.72 -0.24
CA SER A 304 15.10 13.46 -0.74
C SER A 304 15.77 12.67 0.38
N ALA A 305 16.56 13.34 1.25
CA ALA A 305 17.16 12.69 2.41
C ALA A 305 16.11 12.12 3.39
N GLN A 306 15.00 12.83 3.60
CA GLN A 306 13.88 12.31 4.41
C GLN A 306 13.19 11.13 3.69
N GLY A 307 13.02 11.19 2.38
CA GLY A 307 12.50 10.11 1.55
C GLY A 307 13.34 8.84 1.73
N LEU A 308 14.67 8.97 1.67
CA LEU A 308 15.59 7.86 1.86
C LEU A 308 15.52 7.27 3.28
N GLN A 309 15.36 8.10 4.32
CA GLN A 309 15.12 7.62 5.70
C GLN A 309 13.85 6.77 5.77
N ASN A 310 12.76 7.24 5.16
CA ASN A 310 11.49 6.53 5.16
C ASN A 310 11.56 5.23 4.36
N LEU A 311 12.19 5.25 3.19
CA LEU A 311 12.48 4.06 2.39
C LEU A 311 13.25 3.01 3.20
N ALA A 312 14.35 3.41 3.85
CA ALA A 312 15.17 2.52 4.66
C ALA A 312 14.42 1.91 5.85
N LEU A 313 13.54 2.68 6.48
CA LEU A 313 12.67 2.19 7.56
C LEU A 313 11.64 1.19 7.02
N GLY A 314 11.05 1.46 5.85
CA GLY A 314 10.14 0.54 5.17
C GLY A 314 10.85 -0.77 4.79
N LEU A 315 12.02 -0.67 4.14
CA LEU A 315 12.82 -1.83 3.76
C LEU A 315 13.27 -2.67 4.96
N LYS A 316 13.62 -2.02 6.10
CA LYS A 316 13.92 -2.74 7.33
C LYS A 316 12.72 -3.54 7.85
N GLN A 317 11.53 -2.94 7.88
CA GLN A 317 10.31 -3.62 8.31
C GLN A 317 9.97 -4.83 7.44
N ARG A 318 10.31 -4.74 6.16
CA ARG A 318 10.12 -5.79 5.17
C ARG A 318 11.29 -6.77 5.07
N HIS A 319 12.28 -6.67 5.97
CA HIS A 319 13.48 -7.49 6.02
C HIS A 319 14.35 -7.46 4.74
N TYR A 320 14.29 -6.35 3.98
CA TYR A 320 15.14 -6.18 2.80
C TYR A 320 16.50 -5.56 3.12
N VAL A 321 16.66 -4.97 4.30
CA VAL A 321 17.94 -4.41 4.76
C VAL A 321 18.22 -4.79 6.21
N PRO A 322 19.51 -4.80 6.62
CA PRO A 322 19.89 -5.09 8.00
C PRO A 322 19.31 -4.08 9.00
N ALA A 323 19.09 -4.52 10.23
CA ALA A 323 18.46 -3.73 11.28
C ALA A 323 19.19 -2.41 11.61
N PHE A 324 20.54 -2.36 11.46
CA PHE A 324 21.32 -1.17 11.77
C PHE A 324 21.01 0.02 10.85
N ILE A 325 20.67 -0.25 9.56
CA ILE A 325 20.31 0.79 8.59
C ILE A 325 19.08 1.59 9.04
N GLY A 326 18.08 0.91 9.60
CA GLY A 326 16.87 1.54 10.13
C GLY A 326 16.88 1.75 11.64
N ARG A 327 18.05 1.78 12.30
CA ARG A 327 18.14 2.10 13.74
C ARG A 327 17.79 3.57 13.96
N ARG A 328 16.85 3.83 14.86
CA ARG A 328 16.39 5.18 15.18
C ARG A 328 17.30 5.85 16.20
N ASN A 329 17.49 7.16 16.05
CA ASN A 329 18.15 8.02 17.03
C ASN A 329 17.14 8.55 18.07
N GLN A 330 17.61 9.41 18.98
CA GLN A 330 16.78 10.07 20.01
C GLN A 330 15.60 10.91 19.46
N TYR A 331 15.63 11.26 18.18
CA TYR A 331 14.55 11.99 17.49
C TYR A 331 13.58 11.06 16.73
N GLY A 332 13.71 9.74 16.91
CA GLY A 332 12.85 8.74 16.29
C GLY A 332 13.07 8.49 14.81
N ILE A 333 14.16 8.96 14.22
CA ILE A 333 14.52 8.86 12.80
C ILE A 333 15.76 8.01 12.58
N ALA A 334 15.91 7.43 11.37
CA ALA A 334 17.07 6.62 10.99
C ALA A 334 18.19 7.51 10.40
N PRO A 335 19.28 7.79 11.11
CA PRO A 335 20.33 8.69 10.62
C PRO A 335 21.27 8.03 9.60
N VAL A 336 21.44 6.71 9.66
CA VAL A 336 22.43 5.97 8.84
C VAL A 336 22.21 6.15 7.34
N PRO A 337 20.98 6.04 6.79
CA PRO A 337 20.75 6.23 5.36
C PRO A 337 21.18 7.60 4.86
N VAL A 338 20.91 8.66 5.63
CA VAL A 338 21.29 10.04 5.25
C VAL A 338 22.81 10.22 5.26
N TRP A 339 23.51 9.64 6.23
CA TRP A 339 24.98 9.74 6.23
C TRP A 339 25.62 8.93 5.11
N ILE A 340 25.02 7.79 4.71
CA ILE A 340 25.45 7.05 3.50
C ILE A 340 25.23 7.91 2.26
N GLU A 341 24.06 8.54 2.14
CA GLU A 341 23.74 9.46 1.04
C GLU A 341 24.72 10.62 0.96
N VAL A 342 24.94 11.33 2.08
CA VAL A 342 25.91 12.45 2.14
C VAL A 342 27.32 11.99 1.77
N ALA A 343 27.75 10.80 2.19
CA ALA A 343 29.04 10.26 1.82
C ALA A 343 29.15 9.98 0.31
N ILE A 344 28.11 9.38 -0.30
CA ILE A 344 28.05 9.17 -1.76
C ILE A 344 28.05 10.50 -2.48
N VAL A 345 27.28 11.48 -2.03
CA VAL A 345 27.17 12.81 -2.61
C VAL A 345 28.53 13.54 -2.54
N ALA A 346 29.20 13.51 -1.40
CA ALA A 346 30.53 14.11 -1.25
C ALA A 346 31.56 13.44 -2.17
N PHE A 347 31.51 12.12 -2.28
CA PHE A 347 32.36 11.38 -3.22
C PHE A 347 32.10 11.81 -4.68
N CYS A 348 30.81 11.85 -5.08
CA CYS A 348 30.46 12.28 -6.43
C CYS A 348 30.94 13.72 -6.73
N PHE A 349 30.75 14.65 -5.80
CA PHE A 349 31.20 16.04 -5.99
C PHE A 349 32.70 16.18 -6.06
N LEU A 350 33.47 15.37 -5.35
CA LEU A 350 34.94 15.40 -5.41
C LEU A 350 35.49 14.85 -6.72
N PHE A 351 34.88 13.78 -7.26
CA PHE A 351 35.41 13.08 -8.42
C PHE A 351 34.75 13.46 -9.75
N LEU A 352 33.45 13.80 -9.75
CA LEU A 352 32.69 14.14 -10.95
C LEU A 352 32.43 15.64 -11.08
N GLY A 353 32.66 16.41 -9.98
CA GLY A 353 32.38 17.85 -9.92
C GLY A 353 30.93 18.17 -9.57
N THR A 354 30.61 19.47 -9.56
CA THR A 354 29.33 20.01 -9.09
C THR A 354 28.47 20.60 -10.21
N ARG A 355 28.60 20.11 -11.44
CA ARG A 355 27.73 20.49 -12.56
C ARG A 355 26.50 19.61 -12.56
N GLU A 356 25.31 20.21 -12.43
CA GLU A 356 24.03 19.52 -12.37
C GLU A 356 23.73 18.68 -13.63
N GLU A 357 24.27 19.08 -14.79
CA GLU A 357 24.09 18.38 -16.07
C GLU A 357 24.48 16.90 -15.99
N ILE A 358 25.55 16.56 -15.23
CA ILE A 358 26.08 15.20 -15.08
C ILE A 358 25.05 14.31 -14.36
N TYR A 359 24.46 14.82 -13.28
CA TYR A 359 23.55 14.07 -12.43
C TYR A 359 22.13 14.00 -13.01
N LEU A 360 21.72 15.07 -13.72
CA LEU A 360 20.43 15.15 -14.38
C LEU A 360 20.27 14.10 -15.49
N ALA A 361 21.41 13.73 -16.14
CA ALA A 361 21.42 12.66 -17.13
C ALA A 361 20.97 11.31 -16.57
N ILE A 362 21.44 11.00 -15.38
CA ILE A 362 21.13 9.73 -14.71
C ILE A 362 19.74 9.79 -14.09
N TYR A 363 19.37 10.91 -13.48
CA TYR A 363 18.14 11.08 -12.72
C TYR A 363 16.88 10.77 -13.53
N ALA A 364 16.75 11.33 -14.74
CA ALA A 364 15.57 11.13 -15.56
C ALA A 364 15.29 9.65 -15.91
N ALA A 365 16.34 8.83 -16.05
CA ALA A 365 16.19 7.43 -16.41
C ALA A 365 15.43 6.62 -15.36
N GLY A 366 15.74 6.82 -14.07
CA GLY A 366 15.07 6.12 -12.96
C GLY A 366 13.60 6.43 -12.86
N VAL A 367 13.25 7.72 -12.90
CA VAL A 367 11.86 8.17 -12.84
C VAL A 367 11.01 7.51 -13.91
N PHE A 368 11.50 7.44 -15.16
CA PHE A 368 10.73 6.88 -16.26
C PHE A 368 10.61 5.36 -16.21
N ILE A 369 11.55 4.63 -15.60
CA ILE A 369 11.37 3.20 -15.30
C ILE A 369 10.20 3.01 -14.31
N LEU A 370 10.14 3.79 -13.23
CA LEU A 370 9.05 3.73 -12.24
C LEU A 370 7.69 4.09 -12.87
N LEU A 371 7.64 5.16 -13.67
CA LEU A 371 6.43 5.57 -14.38
C LEU A 371 5.95 4.50 -15.36
N SER A 372 6.86 3.84 -16.07
CA SER A 372 6.56 2.74 -16.98
C SER A 372 5.98 1.53 -16.22
N MET A 373 6.60 1.13 -15.10
CA MET A 373 6.09 0.05 -14.26
C MET A 373 4.69 0.37 -13.72
N THR A 374 4.48 1.58 -13.24
CA THR A 374 3.16 2.06 -12.77
C THR A 374 2.13 2.06 -13.90
N GLY A 375 2.51 2.49 -15.10
CA GLY A 375 1.65 2.49 -16.28
C GLY A 375 1.17 1.09 -16.68
N TRP A 376 2.07 0.11 -16.71
CA TRP A 376 1.73 -1.27 -16.98
C TRP A 376 0.91 -1.93 -15.87
N ALA A 377 1.17 -1.58 -14.60
CA ALA A 377 0.36 -2.02 -13.47
C ALA A 377 -1.08 -1.48 -13.57
N ALA A 378 -1.23 -0.17 -13.85
CA ALA A 378 -2.52 0.46 -14.05
C ALA A 378 -3.30 -0.16 -15.25
N THR A 379 -2.61 -0.43 -16.34
CA THR A 379 -3.18 -1.10 -17.51
C THR A 379 -3.66 -2.52 -17.18
N ARG A 380 -2.86 -3.28 -16.43
CA ARG A 380 -3.21 -4.66 -16.03
C ARG A 380 -4.44 -4.67 -15.13
N ARG A 381 -4.51 -3.79 -14.14
CA ARG A 381 -5.65 -3.63 -13.25
C ARG A 381 -6.91 -3.24 -14.02
N LEU A 382 -6.83 -2.21 -14.84
CA LEU A 382 -7.98 -1.71 -15.57
C LEU A 382 -8.50 -2.70 -16.64
N LYS A 383 -7.59 -3.48 -17.26
CA LYS A 383 -7.97 -4.57 -18.15
C LYS A 383 -8.79 -5.66 -17.43
N ARG A 384 -8.51 -5.91 -16.15
CA ARG A 384 -9.28 -6.83 -15.32
C ARG A 384 -10.64 -6.21 -14.97
N GLU A 385 -10.65 -4.94 -14.51
CA GLU A 385 -11.88 -4.23 -14.16
C GLU A 385 -12.84 -4.04 -15.34
N VAL A 386 -12.36 -3.72 -16.56
CA VAL A 386 -13.21 -3.58 -17.77
C VAL A 386 -13.86 -4.91 -18.20
N ARG A 387 -13.29 -6.05 -17.80
CA ARG A 387 -13.87 -7.38 -18.06
C ARG A 387 -14.94 -7.77 -17.06
N ASP A 388 -15.00 -7.09 -15.92
CA ASP A 388 -15.98 -7.31 -14.88
C ASP A 388 -17.28 -6.57 -15.21
N PRO A 389 -18.43 -7.26 -15.39
CA PRO A 389 -19.70 -6.64 -15.77
C PRO A 389 -20.26 -5.65 -14.73
N GLY A 390 -19.78 -5.71 -13.48
CA GLY A 390 -20.17 -4.82 -12.37
C GLY A 390 -19.31 -3.57 -12.23
N SER A 391 -18.25 -3.41 -13.01
CA SER A 391 -17.29 -2.33 -12.87
C SER A 391 -17.70 -1.06 -13.62
N GLU A 392 -17.48 0.12 -13.01
CA GLU A 392 -17.59 1.42 -13.66
C GLU A 392 -16.45 1.72 -14.65
N ALA A 393 -15.52 0.79 -14.81
CA ALA A 393 -14.34 0.96 -15.67
C ALA A 393 -14.71 1.07 -17.15
N SER A 394 -14.12 2.03 -17.84
CA SER A 394 -14.46 2.36 -19.22
C SER A 394 -13.33 2.00 -20.20
N TRP A 395 -13.68 1.59 -21.42
CA TRP A 395 -12.72 1.34 -22.50
C TRP A 395 -11.82 2.56 -22.83
N PRO A 396 -12.33 3.83 -22.85
CA PRO A 396 -11.45 4.98 -23.03
C PRO A 396 -10.39 5.14 -21.93
N ALA A 397 -10.72 4.81 -20.67
CA ALA A 397 -9.76 4.85 -19.59
C ALA A 397 -8.66 3.77 -19.78
N LEU A 398 -9.03 2.57 -20.23
CA LEU A 398 -8.06 1.52 -20.55
C LEU A 398 -7.13 1.95 -21.70
N LEU A 399 -7.65 2.52 -22.76
CA LEU A 399 -6.84 3.06 -23.86
C LEU A 399 -5.89 4.17 -23.37
N GLY A 400 -6.37 5.04 -22.47
CA GLY A 400 -5.55 6.07 -21.85
C GLY A 400 -4.40 5.52 -21.02
N THR A 401 -4.63 4.47 -20.21
CA THR A 401 -3.55 3.82 -19.43
C THR A 401 -2.57 3.06 -20.31
N ILE A 402 -3.03 2.41 -21.38
CA ILE A 402 -2.15 1.78 -22.38
C ILE A 402 -1.27 2.83 -23.04
N LEU A 403 -1.85 3.96 -23.45
CA LEU A 403 -1.09 5.07 -24.04
C LEU A 403 -0.04 5.61 -23.06
N ALA A 404 -0.40 5.80 -21.79
CA ALA A 404 0.54 6.23 -20.75
C ALA A 404 1.69 5.23 -20.55
N ALA A 405 1.37 3.92 -20.51
CA ALA A 405 2.36 2.86 -20.35
C ALA A 405 3.33 2.79 -21.55
N ILE A 406 2.79 2.88 -22.77
CA ILE A 406 3.62 2.90 -23.98
C ILE A 406 4.48 4.16 -24.01
N LEU A 407 3.90 5.33 -23.74
CA LEU A 407 4.61 6.60 -23.80
C LEU A 407 5.74 6.65 -22.77
N THR A 408 5.50 6.22 -21.54
CA THR A 408 6.54 6.17 -20.49
C THR A 408 7.62 5.11 -20.80
N THR A 409 7.25 3.98 -21.40
CA THR A 409 8.21 2.95 -21.83
C THR A 409 9.06 3.48 -22.99
N LEU A 410 8.49 4.12 -23.99
CA LEU A 410 9.22 4.74 -25.09
C LEU A 410 10.13 5.86 -24.58
N ALA A 411 9.64 6.69 -23.66
CA ALA A 411 10.48 7.71 -23.02
C ALA A 411 11.67 7.10 -22.30
N THR A 412 11.46 5.98 -21.55
CA THR A 412 12.55 5.23 -20.94
C THR A 412 13.59 4.78 -21.96
N LEU A 413 13.13 4.14 -23.04
CA LEU A 413 14.04 3.67 -24.11
C LEU A 413 14.80 4.82 -24.78
N ILE A 414 14.14 5.95 -25.05
CA ILE A 414 14.75 7.15 -25.61
C ILE A 414 15.82 7.70 -24.65
N ILE A 415 15.50 7.82 -23.35
CA ILE A 415 16.45 8.31 -22.35
C ILE A 415 17.67 7.38 -22.28
N PHE A 416 17.47 6.07 -22.26
CA PHE A 416 18.58 5.11 -22.26
C PHE A 416 19.38 5.17 -23.55
N GLY A 417 18.76 5.30 -24.71
CA GLY A 417 19.46 5.43 -25.99
C GLY A 417 20.30 6.69 -26.09
N GLU A 418 19.72 7.84 -25.73
CA GLU A 418 20.38 9.15 -25.86
C GLU A 418 21.39 9.46 -24.75
N ARG A 419 21.19 8.90 -23.56
CA ARG A 419 21.98 9.24 -22.36
C ARG A 419 22.73 8.06 -21.77
N PHE A 420 22.83 6.95 -22.47
CA PHE A 420 23.50 5.75 -21.98
C PHE A 420 24.92 6.03 -21.52
N PHE A 421 25.71 6.65 -22.40
CA PHE A 421 27.11 7.00 -22.11
C PHE A 421 27.27 8.22 -21.19
N GLU A 422 26.21 8.99 -20.98
CA GLU A 422 26.17 10.09 -20.01
C GLU A 422 25.90 9.59 -18.58
N GLY A 423 25.68 8.28 -18.37
CA GLY A 423 25.53 7.66 -17.05
C GLY A 423 24.28 6.82 -16.84
N ALA A 424 23.31 6.77 -17.77
CA ALA A 424 22.10 5.97 -17.59
C ALA A 424 22.38 4.45 -17.43
N TRP A 425 23.53 3.95 -17.91
CA TRP A 425 24.01 2.57 -17.71
C TRP A 425 24.12 2.16 -16.24
N ILE A 426 24.25 3.14 -15.32
CA ILE A 426 24.35 2.90 -13.87
C ILE A 426 23.17 2.07 -13.36
N TYR A 427 21.97 2.31 -13.86
CA TYR A 427 20.77 1.54 -13.48
C TYR A 427 20.88 0.06 -13.82
N LEU A 428 21.52 -0.28 -14.96
CA LEU A 428 21.69 -1.69 -15.36
C LEU A 428 22.62 -2.47 -14.43
N ILE A 429 23.47 -1.78 -13.67
CA ILE A 429 24.38 -2.40 -12.70
C ILE A 429 23.78 -2.34 -11.30
N PHE A 430 23.33 -1.17 -10.85
CA PHE A 430 22.92 -0.98 -9.46
C PHE A 430 21.58 -1.63 -9.13
N ILE A 431 20.60 -1.66 -10.06
CA ILE A 431 19.33 -2.35 -9.82
C ILE A 431 19.53 -3.84 -9.55
N PRO A 432 20.27 -4.62 -10.38
CA PRO A 432 20.55 -6.02 -10.08
C PRO A 432 21.31 -6.23 -8.77
N ILE A 433 22.29 -5.39 -8.46
CA ILE A 433 23.07 -5.47 -7.22
C ILE A 433 22.15 -5.26 -6.00
N LEU A 434 21.36 -4.19 -5.99
CA LEU A 434 20.42 -3.89 -4.90
C LEU A 434 19.32 -4.96 -4.80
N TYR A 435 18.79 -5.43 -5.93
CA TYR A 435 17.82 -6.52 -5.96
C TYR A 435 18.38 -7.81 -5.33
N ALA A 436 19.62 -8.16 -5.68
CA ALA A 436 20.31 -9.31 -5.10
C ALA A 436 20.55 -9.12 -3.59
N ALA A 437 21.00 -7.93 -3.18
CA ALA A 437 21.17 -7.58 -1.77
C ALA A 437 19.86 -7.66 -0.98
N PHE A 438 18.76 -7.10 -1.47
CA PHE A 438 17.44 -7.17 -0.85
C PHE A 438 16.93 -8.62 -0.76
N SER A 439 17.15 -9.41 -1.82
CA SER A 439 16.79 -10.82 -1.85
C SER A 439 17.61 -11.64 -0.85
N PHE A 440 18.90 -11.37 -0.74
CA PHE A 440 19.79 -12.01 0.23
C PHE A 440 19.37 -11.71 1.67
N PHE A 441 19.13 -10.44 2.00
CA PHE A 441 18.71 -10.07 3.35
C PHE A 441 17.31 -10.62 3.69
N ARG A 442 16.37 -10.59 2.76
CA ARG A 442 15.05 -11.20 2.95
C ARG A 442 15.15 -12.70 3.27
N LYS A 443 15.98 -13.42 2.52
CA LYS A 443 16.22 -14.85 2.75
C LYS A 443 16.89 -15.10 4.11
N ARG A 444 17.83 -14.26 4.51
CA ARG A 444 18.59 -14.40 5.76
C ARG A 444 17.80 -14.02 7.01
N LEU A 445 17.00 -12.98 6.94
CA LEU A 445 16.22 -12.45 8.06
C LEU A 445 14.83 -13.10 8.19
N GLY A 446 14.44 -13.89 7.21
CA GLY A 446 13.12 -14.53 7.15
C GLY A 446 12.01 -13.59 6.69
N GLU A 447 10.80 -14.14 6.51
CA GLU A 447 9.66 -13.34 6.11
C GLU A 447 9.16 -12.46 7.27
N PRO A 448 8.90 -11.16 7.04
CA PRO A 448 8.34 -10.28 8.06
C PRO A 448 6.90 -10.67 8.38
N THR A 449 6.41 -10.21 9.51
CA THR A 449 4.97 -10.34 9.80
C THR A 449 4.14 -9.46 8.86
N PRO A 450 2.84 -9.74 8.68
CA PRO A 450 1.97 -8.92 7.82
C PRO A 450 1.96 -7.46 8.20
N LEU A 451 1.89 -7.16 9.50
CA LEU A 451 1.92 -5.79 9.99
C LEU A 451 3.22 -5.07 9.59
N ALA A 452 4.37 -5.75 9.74
CA ALA A 452 5.65 -5.20 9.34
C ALA A 452 5.75 -5.02 7.82
N ASP A 453 5.26 -5.99 7.04
CA ASP A 453 5.25 -5.91 5.58
C ASP A 453 4.35 -4.78 5.09
N ARG A 454 3.15 -4.64 5.66
CA ARG A 454 2.22 -3.55 5.37
C ARG A 454 2.75 -2.18 5.81
N ALA A 455 3.30 -2.07 7.03
CA ALA A 455 3.94 -0.85 7.50
C ALA A 455 5.17 -0.46 6.66
N GLY A 456 5.85 -1.43 6.06
CA GLY A 456 6.97 -1.22 5.14
C GLY A 456 6.55 -0.75 3.73
N ARG A 457 5.30 -0.93 3.33
CA ARG A 457 4.74 -0.40 2.07
C ARG A 457 4.67 1.13 2.07
N LEU A 458 4.52 1.73 3.23
CA LEU A 458 4.44 3.17 3.42
C LEU A 458 5.83 3.80 3.29
N THR A 459 6.42 3.77 2.10
CA THR A 459 7.75 4.32 1.82
C THR A 459 7.77 5.84 1.76
N ALA A 460 6.61 6.47 1.57
CA ALA A 460 6.47 7.91 1.50
C ALA A 460 6.01 8.48 2.84
N GLU A 461 6.70 9.50 3.26
CA GLU A 461 6.42 10.40 4.38
C GLU A 461 5.65 9.81 5.57
N ARG A 462 6.35 9.21 6.53
CA ARG A 462 5.80 8.85 7.85
C ARG A 462 5.21 10.02 8.66
N ARG A 463 5.23 11.23 8.15
CA ARG A 463 4.46 12.35 8.72
C ARG A 463 2.97 12.05 8.75
N TYR A 464 2.54 11.15 7.91
CA TYR A 464 1.14 10.86 7.62
C TYR A 464 0.90 9.34 7.65
N LEU A 465 1.42 8.64 8.68
CA LEU A 465 0.91 7.30 8.94
C LEU A 465 -0.61 7.43 8.90
N PRO A 466 -1.30 6.70 8.00
CA PRO A 466 -2.73 6.61 8.15
C PRO A 466 -2.96 6.14 9.58
N VAL A 467 -3.64 6.94 10.38
CA VAL A 467 -4.41 6.37 11.45
C VAL A 467 -5.27 5.38 10.68
N PHE A 468 -5.09 4.08 10.95
CA PHE A 468 -5.99 3.07 10.43
C PHE A 468 -7.36 3.52 10.93
N GLU A 469 -8.11 4.23 10.07
CA GLU A 469 -9.53 4.35 10.30
C GLU A 469 -9.99 2.90 10.17
N PRO A 470 -10.52 2.29 11.23
CA PRO A 470 -11.22 1.04 11.08
C PRO A 470 -12.23 1.31 9.97
N ALA A 471 -12.35 0.42 9.00
CA ALA A 471 -13.51 0.39 8.14
C ALA A 471 -14.69 0.60 9.08
N GLU A 472 -15.71 1.40 8.72
CA GLU A 472 -16.89 1.64 9.58
C GLU A 472 -17.34 0.27 10.09
N THR A 473 -16.72 -0.17 11.17
CA THR A 473 -16.97 -1.47 11.76
C THR A 473 -18.25 -1.29 12.52
N THR A 474 -19.28 -1.92 12.03
CA THR A 474 -20.39 -2.26 12.92
C THR A 474 -19.76 -3.12 14.01
N TRP A 475 -19.53 -2.53 15.18
CA TRP A 475 -18.85 -3.18 16.30
C TRP A 475 -19.66 -4.32 16.92
N GLU A 476 -20.77 -4.69 16.32
CA GLU A 476 -21.64 -5.77 16.77
C GLU A 476 -22.03 -6.66 15.58
N ALA A 477 -21.84 -7.96 15.77
CA ALA A 477 -22.32 -8.98 14.85
C ALA A 477 -23.65 -9.52 15.34
N ALA A 478 -24.62 -9.66 14.46
CA ALA A 478 -25.90 -10.29 14.77
C ALA A 478 -25.76 -11.82 14.74
N ILE A 479 -26.07 -12.51 15.83
CA ILE A 479 -26.11 -13.97 15.90
C ILE A 479 -27.55 -14.36 16.27
N LYS A 480 -28.38 -14.56 15.26
CA LYS A 480 -29.80 -14.87 15.44
C LYS A 480 -30.19 -16.27 14.99
N ARG A 481 -29.39 -16.93 14.16
CA ARG A 481 -29.68 -18.25 13.59
C ARG A 481 -28.46 -19.14 13.70
N ILE A 482 -28.57 -20.23 14.44
CA ILE A 482 -27.47 -21.15 14.73
C ILE A 482 -27.78 -22.52 14.10
N LEU A 483 -26.88 -23.01 13.25
CA LEU A 483 -26.94 -24.36 12.69
C LEU A 483 -26.17 -25.33 13.57
N VAL A 484 -26.76 -26.49 13.85
CA VAL A 484 -26.14 -27.54 14.65
C VAL A 484 -26.26 -28.88 13.91
N PRO A 485 -25.18 -29.33 13.28
CA PRO A 485 -25.12 -30.64 12.65
C PRO A 485 -25.02 -31.74 13.73
N LEU A 486 -25.90 -32.74 13.64
CA LEU A 486 -25.93 -33.90 14.54
C LEU A 486 -25.85 -35.18 13.73
N ASP A 487 -25.00 -36.12 14.14
CA ASP A 487 -24.86 -37.45 13.54
C ASP A 487 -25.43 -38.59 14.42
N GLY A 488 -26.04 -38.24 15.55
CA GLY A 488 -26.58 -39.16 16.53
C GLY A 488 -25.53 -39.77 17.47
N SER A 489 -24.30 -39.20 17.50
CA SER A 489 -23.28 -39.58 18.49
C SER A 489 -23.39 -38.71 19.74
N ASP A 490 -23.04 -39.27 20.91
CA ASP A 490 -22.99 -38.53 22.19
C ASP A 490 -22.03 -37.32 22.08
N LEU A 491 -20.97 -37.45 21.28
CA LEU A 491 -20.00 -36.39 21.08
C LEU A 491 -20.54 -35.19 20.31
N ALA A 492 -21.43 -35.42 19.32
CA ALA A 492 -22.09 -34.34 18.60
C ALA A 492 -23.12 -33.65 19.49
N GLU A 493 -23.80 -34.42 20.37
CA GLU A 493 -24.83 -33.91 21.31
C GLU A 493 -24.26 -32.96 22.36
N GLU A 494 -23.00 -33.07 22.70
CA GLU A 494 -22.36 -32.15 23.65
C GLU A 494 -22.38 -30.68 23.17
N SER A 495 -22.50 -30.44 21.87
CA SER A 495 -22.69 -29.10 21.31
C SER A 495 -24.00 -28.45 21.78
N LEU A 496 -25.03 -29.22 22.09
CA LEU A 496 -26.34 -28.73 22.52
C LEU A 496 -26.29 -27.98 23.85
N ALA A 497 -25.37 -28.34 24.75
CA ALA A 497 -25.17 -27.62 26.00
C ALA A 497 -24.68 -26.20 25.78
N VAL A 498 -23.69 -26.03 24.89
CA VAL A 498 -23.16 -24.71 24.50
C VAL A 498 -24.21 -23.92 23.71
N VAL A 499 -24.91 -24.57 22.78
CA VAL A 499 -25.96 -23.96 21.96
C VAL A 499 -27.09 -23.42 22.87
N SER A 500 -27.50 -24.15 23.88
CA SER A 500 -28.57 -23.69 24.80
C SER A 500 -28.17 -22.44 25.60
N VAL A 501 -26.89 -22.22 25.86
CA VAL A 501 -26.36 -20.99 26.47
C VAL A 501 -26.36 -19.84 25.46
N LEU A 502 -25.83 -20.08 24.26
CA LEU A 502 -25.75 -19.06 23.20
C LEU A 502 -27.15 -18.57 22.79
N THR A 503 -28.12 -19.48 22.65
CA THR A 503 -29.48 -19.12 22.25
C THR A 503 -30.18 -18.24 23.29
N ARG A 504 -29.99 -18.49 24.59
CA ARG A 504 -30.52 -17.61 25.64
C ARG A 504 -29.87 -16.25 25.66
N MET A 505 -28.55 -16.18 25.38
CA MET A 505 -27.81 -14.93 25.42
C MET A 505 -28.09 -14.04 24.20
N PHE A 506 -28.32 -14.61 23.03
CA PHE A 506 -28.51 -13.87 21.77
C PHE A 506 -29.97 -13.83 21.31
N ASP A 507 -30.89 -14.49 22.03
CA ASP A 507 -32.28 -14.71 21.58
C ASP A 507 -32.29 -15.29 20.16
N ALA A 508 -31.47 -16.37 19.95
CA ALA A 508 -31.23 -16.98 18.66
C ALA A 508 -32.08 -18.23 18.44
N GLN A 509 -32.44 -18.49 17.20
CA GLN A 509 -33.13 -19.70 16.76
C GLN A 509 -32.08 -20.78 16.39
N VAL A 510 -32.42 -22.03 16.64
CA VAL A 510 -31.60 -23.20 16.35
C VAL A 510 -32.21 -24.02 15.23
N LYS A 511 -31.41 -24.36 14.25
CA LYS A 511 -31.74 -25.40 13.26
C LYS A 511 -30.82 -26.62 13.46
N LEU A 512 -31.42 -27.74 13.88
CA LEU A 512 -30.72 -29.02 13.95
C LEU A 512 -30.74 -29.70 12.59
N VAL A 513 -29.60 -30.22 12.13
CA VAL A 513 -29.55 -30.94 10.87
C VAL A 513 -28.89 -32.30 11.02
N CYS A 514 -29.48 -33.33 10.39
CA CYS A 514 -28.86 -34.63 10.20
C CYS A 514 -28.79 -34.94 8.71
N ILE A 515 -27.58 -35.25 8.23
CA ILE A 515 -27.34 -35.54 6.82
C ILE A 515 -27.00 -37.02 6.66
N SER A 516 -27.75 -37.71 5.82
CA SER A 516 -27.50 -39.10 5.47
C SER A 516 -26.60 -39.15 4.23
N PRO A 517 -25.44 -39.81 4.29
CA PRO A 517 -24.58 -39.96 3.13
C PRO A 517 -25.34 -40.66 1.99
N ASP A 518 -25.17 -40.17 0.78
CA ASP A 518 -25.69 -40.82 -0.40
C ASP A 518 -24.93 -42.15 -0.58
N SER A 519 -25.55 -43.26 -0.13
CA SER A 519 -24.96 -44.58 -0.35
C SER A 519 -24.97 -44.85 -1.84
N GLY A 520 -23.81 -44.67 -2.49
CA GLY A 520 -23.60 -44.77 -3.94
C GLY A 520 -23.85 -46.16 -4.57
N ARG A 521 -24.80 -46.92 -4.06
CA ARG A 521 -25.49 -47.97 -4.78
C ARG A 521 -26.62 -47.31 -5.61
N ARG A 522 -26.30 -46.96 -6.83
CA ARG A 522 -27.31 -46.79 -7.89
C ARG A 522 -28.22 -48.00 -7.85
N VAL A 523 -29.33 -47.92 -7.12
CA VAL A 523 -30.44 -48.81 -7.31
C VAL A 523 -31.10 -48.41 -8.62
N MET A 524 -30.79 -49.13 -9.68
CA MET A 524 -31.55 -49.12 -10.91
C MET A 524 -32.93 -49.75 -10.60
N SER A 525 -33.75 -49.14 -9.83
CA SER A 525 -35.19 -49.35 -9.69
C SER A 525 -35.71 -48.46 -8.55
N GLY A 526 -36.70 -47.64 -8.80
CA GLY A 526 -37.27 -46.64 -7.88
C GLY A 526 -37.96 -47.18 -6.62
N LEU A 527 -37.41 -48.19 -5.98
CA LEU A 527 -37.91 -48.77 -4.73
C LEU A 527 -36.87 -48.40 -3.62
N ARG A 528 -37.23 -47.49 -2.76
CA ARG A 528 -36.55 -47.28 -1.46
C ARG A 528 -36.67 -48.61 -0.70
N THR A 529 -35.55 -49.20 -0.26
CA THR A 529 -35.55 -50.40 0.56
C THR A 529 -36.19 -50.10 1.92
N ALA A 530 -36.91 -51.06 2.52
CA ALA A 530 -37.55 -50.91 3.82
C ALA A 530 -36.57 -50.47 4.91
N GLU A 531 -35.33 -50.95 4.89
CA GLU A 531 -34.24 -50.53 5.81
C GLU A 531 -33.88 -49.05 5.69
N SER A 532 -33.86 -48.44 4.52
CA SER A 532 -33.56 -47.01 4.36
C SER A 532 -34.73 -46.12 4.83
N LEU A 533 -35.93 -46.60 4.81
CA LEU A 533 -37.11 -45.89 5.34
C LEU A 533 -37.14 -45.93 6.86
N VAL A 534 -36.75 -47.04 7.50
CA VAL A 534 -36.66 -47.19 8.97
C VAL A 534 -35.54 -46.28 9.50
N ASP A 535 -34.35 -46.30 8.90
CA ASP A 535 -33.23 -45.42 9.27
C ASP A 535 -33.59 -43.93 9.16
N ALA A 536 -34.30 -43.53 8.13
CA ALA A 536 -34.76 -42.14 7.95
C ALA A 536 -35.81 -41.74 8.98
N GLN A 537 -36.73 -42.66 9.35
CA GLN A 537 -37.76 -42.43 10.34
C GLN A 537 -37.15 -42.32 11.75
N ASP A 538 -36.18 -43.16 12.08
CA ASP A 538 -35.48 -43.14 13.37
C ASP A 538 -34.66 -41.86 13.54
N LYS A 539 -33.95 -41.39 12.52
CA LYS A 539 -33.24 -40.13 12.53
C LYS A 539 -34.12 -38.92 12.67
N ARG A 540 -35.30 -38.95 12.03
CA ARG A 540 -36.30 -37.89 12.16
C ARG A 540 -36.89 -37.83 13.56
N TYR A 541 -37.18 -38.98 14.16
CA TYR A 541 -37.63 -39.07 15.52
C TYR A 541 -36.57 -38.54 16.50
N TYR A 542 -35.32 -38.91 16.29
CA TYR A 542 -34.21 -38.44 17.08
C TYR A 542 -34.06 -36.90 17.03
N LEU A 543 -34.03 -36.29 15.82
CA LEU A 543 -33.94 -34.83 15.70
C LEU A 543 -35.14 -34.12 16.32
N ASN A 544 -36.34 -34.61 16.12
CA ASN A 544 -37.52 -34.04 16.73
C ASN A 544 -37.43 -34.09 18.25
N TYR A 545 -36.99 -35.21 18.82
CA TYR A 545 -36.81 -35.35 20.27
C TYR A 545 -35.78 -34.33 20.81
N LYS A 546 -34.64 -34.12 20.11
CA LYS A 546 -33.65 -33.13 20.52
C LYS A 546 -34.16 -31.68 20.34
N ALA A 547 -34.89 -31.39 19.28
CA ALA A 547 -35.58 -30.10 19.12
C ALA A 547 -36.56 -29.80 20.22
N ASP A 548 -37.40 -30.81 20.63
CA ASP A 548 -38.34 -30.66 21.72
C ASP A 548 -37.64 -30.43 23.08
N GLN A 549 -36.48 -31.08 23.32
CA GLN A 549 -35.67 -30.81 24.51
C GLN A 549 -35.21 -29.35 24.56
N LEU A 550 -34.77 -28.80 23.45
CA LEU A 550 -34.35 -27.38 23.35
C LEU A 550 -35.56 -26.43 23.51
N ARG A 551 -36.72 -26.77 22.95
CA ARG A 551 -37.96 -25.99 23.07
C ARG A 551 -38.42 -25.96 24.52
N MET A 552 -38.38 -27.12 25.25
CA MET A 552 -38.69 -27.19 26.67
C MET A 552 -37.71 -26.37 27.52
N ALA A 553 -36.49 -26.19 27.07
CA ALA A 553 -35.48 -25.32 27.69
C ALA A 553 -35.65 -23.82 27.34
N GLY A 554 -36.71 -23.45 26.58
CA GLY A 554 -37.05 -22.07 26.22
C GLY A 554 -36.35 -21.58 24.94
N THR A 555 -35.79 -22.48 24.11
CA THR A 555 -35.11 -22.13 22.86
C THR A 555 -36.05 -22.38 21.67
N THR A 556 -36.10 -21.45 20.71
CA THR A 556 -36.78 -21.71 19.43
C THR A 556 -35.90 -22.65 18.60
N ALA A 557 -36.35 -23.89 18.42
CA ALA A 557 -35.60 -24.92 17.70
C ALA A 557 -36.43 -25.55 16.57
N ASP A 558 -35.84 -25.74 15.44
CA ASP A 558 -36.35 -26.46 14.28
C ASP A 558 -35.36 -27.54 13.83
N PHE A 559 -35.78 -28.47 12.97
CA PHE A 559 -34.88 -29.49 12.45
C PHE A 559 -35.11 -29.78 10.97
N GLU A 560 -34.05 -30.21 10.31
CA GLU A 560 -34.07 -30.59 8.89
C GLU A 560 -33.26 -31.85 8.65
N MET A 561 -33.77 -32.71 7.76
CA MET A 561 -33.02 -33.89 7.28
C MET A 561 -32.65 -33.71 5.82
N ARG A 562 -31.39 -33.97 5.49
CA ARG A 562 -30.92 -33.98 4.11
C ARG A 562 -30.18 -35.28 3.75
N THR A 563 -30.08 -35.54 2.45
CA THR A 563 -29.28 -36.63 1.88
C THR A 563 -28.29 -36.02 0.94
N GLY A 564 -27.01 -36.42 1.04
CA GLY A 564 -25.95 -35.88 0.20
C GLY A 564 -24.58 -36.06 0.84
N GLU A 565 -23.62 -35.30 0.31
CA GLU A 565 -22.29 -35.21 0.87
C GLU A 565 -22.33 -34.32 2.11
N VAL A 566 -21.88 -34.88 3.25
CA VAL A 566 -22.22 -34.32 4.57
C VAL A 566 -21.68 -32.90 4.77
N ALA A 567 -20.41 -32.68 4.42
CA ALA A 567 -19.79 -31.35 4.62
C ALA A 567 -20.35 -30.30 3.64
N ALA A 568 -20.60 -30.69 2.39
CA ALA A 568 -21.17 -29.81 1.38
C ALA A 568 -22.58 -29.35 1.76
N GLU A 569 -23.45 -30.26 2.25
CA GLU A 569 -24.80 -29.93 2.68
C GLU A 569 -24.80 -29.03 3.93
N ILE A 570 -23.87 -29.27 4.90
CA ILE A 570 -23.71 -28.37 6.06
C ILE A 570 -23.35 -26.96 5.58
N CYS A 571 -22.36 -26.83 4.69
CA CYS A 571 -21.93 -25.55 4.16
C CYS A 571 -23.02 -24.84 3.37
N ALA A 572 -23.79 -25.55 2.55
CA ALA A 572 -24.90 -25.00 1.78
C ALA A 572 -26.01 -24.42 2.68
N ILE A 573 -26.45 -25.18 3.73
CA ILE A 573 -27.44 -24.69 4.68
C ILE A 573 -26.89 -23.48 5.46
N ALA A 574 -25.63 -23.54 5.85
CA ALA A 574 -24.99 -22.47 6.61
C ALA A 574 -24.92 -21.16 5.83
N GLN A 575 -24.55 -21.23 4.55
CA GLN A 575 -24.38 -20.05 3.68
C GLN A 575 -25.73 -19.35 3.41
N ASP A 576 -26.81 -20.13 3.18
CA ASP A 576 -28.11 -19.58 2.78
C ASP A 576 -28.86 -18.90 3.93
N GLN A 577 -28.79 -19.45 5.16
CA GLN A 577 -29.73 -19.06 6.19
C GLN A 577 -29.15 -18.86 7.60
N MET A 578 -27.86 -19.11 7.84
CA MET A 578 -27.32 -19.16 9.20
C MET A 578 -26.27 -18.10 9.47
N ASP A 579 -26.23 -17.63 10.71
CA ASP A 579 -25.27 -16.64 11.17
C ASP A 579 -24.04 -17.31 11.81
N MET A 580 -24.20 -18.57 12.28
CA MET A 580 -23.13 -19.36 12.90
C MET A 580 -23.42 -20.85 12.83
N VAL A 581 -22.38 -21.65 12.66
CA VAL A 581 -22.44 -23.12 12.82
C VAL A 581 -21.76 -23.52 14.12
N VAL A 582 -22.41 -24.34 14.94
CA VAL A 582 -21.85 -24.93 16.17
C VAL A 582 -21.76 -26.42 16.00
N MET A 583 -20.54 -26.96 16.03
CA MET A 583 -20.34 -28.38 15.84
C MET A 583 -19.19 -28.96 16.68
N SER A 584 -19.28 -30.25 16.98
CA SER A 584 -18.15 -31.01 17.57
C SER A 584 -17.10 -31.37 16.51
N THR A 585 -15.82 -31.38 16.91
CA THR A 585 -14.72 -31.78 16.00
C THR A 585 -14.68 -33.27 15.72
N ASN A 586 -15.34 -34.13 16.53
CA ASN A 586 -15.34 -35.57 16.38
C ASN A 586 -16.78 -36.12 16.38
N GLY A 587 -17.07 -37.11 15.52
CA GLY A 587 -18.33 -37.84 15.43
C GLY A 587 -18.16 -39.34 15.73
N ARG A 588 -19.00 -40.17 15.09
CA ARG A 588 -19.10 -41.65 15.32
C ARG A 588 -17.80 -42.45 15.23
N SER A 589 -16.74 -41.96 14.56
CA SER A 589 -15.50 -42.71 14.33
C SER A 589 -14.44 -42.59 15.42
N GLY A 590 -14.79 -42.27 16.65
CA GLY A 590 -14.00 -41.94 17.84
C GLY A 590 -12.72 -42.73 18.19
N LEU A 591 -11.97 -43.22 17.21
CA LEU A 591 -10.79 -44.09 17.43
C LEU A 591 -9.46 -43.33 17.68
N ARG A 592 -9.42 -42.00 17.60
CA ARG A 592 -8.21 -41.22 17.94
C ARG A 592 -8.57 -39.90 18.64
N ARG A 593 -8.26 -39.84 19.94
CA ARG A 593 -8.52 -38.68 20.84
C ARG A 593 -7.85 -37.35 20.46
N PHE A 594 -7.10 -37.30 19.36
CA PHE A 594 -6.27 -36.14 18.99
C PHE A 594 -6.41 -35.70 17.51
N LEU A 595 -7.39 -36.20 16.75
CA LEU A 595 -7.55 -35.82 15.33
C LEU A 595 -8.95 -35.27 15.10
N ILE A 596 -9.03 -34.16 14.37
CA ILE A 596 -10.29 -33.62 13.84
C ILE A 596 -10.93 -34.65 12.91
N GLY A 597 -12.24 -34.84 13.02
CA GLY A 597 -13.00 -35.68 12.10
C GLY A 597 -12.98 -35.11 10.66
N SER A 598 -13.04 -36.03 9.67
CA SER A 598 -13.00 -35.62 8.24
C SER A 598 -14.07 -34.60 7.87
N VAL A 599 -15.31 -34.78 8.35
CA VAL A 599 -16.43 -33.86 8.11
C VAL A 599 -16.15 -32.49 8.74
N ALA A 600 -15.65 -32.42 9.97
CA ALA A 600 -15.35 -31.16 10.63
C ALA A 600 -14.23 -30.41 9.90
N LEU A 601 -13.17 -31.12 9.47
CA LEU A 601 -12.08 -30.55 8.71
C LEU A 601 -12.56 -29.99 7.37
N GLU A 602 -13.39 -30.73 6.66
CA GLU A 602 -13.93 -30.34 5.37
C GLU A 602 -14.89 -29.15 5.49
N VAL A 603 -15.71 -29.09 6.54
CA VAL A 603 -16.57 -27.92 6.84
C VAL A 603 -15.69 -26.69 7.14
N VAL A 604 -14.62 -26.84 7.94
CA VAL A 604 -13.68 -25.74 8.25
C VAL A 604 -13.01 -25.19 6.99
N GLN A 605 -12.72 -26.06 6.02
CA GLN A 605 -12.09 -25.66 4.75
C GLN A 605 -13.06 -24.96 3.79
N ASN A 606 -14.34 -25.35 3.79
CA ASN A 606 -15.30 -24.92 2.79
C ASN A 606 -16.37 -23.92 3.31
N ALA A 607 -16.53 -23.75 4.63
CA ALA A 607 -17.53 -22.84 5.17
C ALA A 607 -17.22 -21.37 4.86
N SER A 608 -18.29 -20.63 4.58
CA SER A 608 -18.29 -19.14 4.50
C SER A 608 -18.90 -18.49 5.74
N THR A 609 -19.59 -19.28 6.56
CA THR A 609 -20.28 -18.85 7.79
C THR A 609 -19.37 -19.08 9.00
N PRO A 610 -19.37 -18.21 10.03
CA PRO A 610 -18.63 -18.42 11.26
C PRO A 610 -18.86 -19.77 11.91
N LEU A 611 -17.80 -20.39 12.39
CA LEU A 611 -17.81 -21.73 13.00
C LEU A 611 -17.40 -21.66 14.46
N LEU A 612 -18.20 -22.25 15.35
CA LEU A 612 -17.78 -22.55 16.71
C LEU A 612 -17.52 -24.05 16.83
N LEU A 613 -16.25 -24.40 16.93
CA LEU A 613 -15.79 -25.79 17.06
C LEU A 613 -15.60 -26.16 18.53
N LEU A 614 -16.17 -27.29 18.91
CA LEU A 614 -16.12 -27.82 20.26
C LEU A 614 -15.33 -29.11 20.26
N GLN A 615 -14.27 -29.19 21.06
CA GLN A 615 -13.57 -30.43 21.31
C GLN A 615 -14.32 -31.22 22.41
N PRO A 616 -14.73 -32.47 22.16
CA PRO A 616 -15.50 -33.22 23.11
C PRO A 616 -14.69 -33.71 24.32
N THR A 617 -13.39 -33.49 24.33
CA THR A 617 -12.47 -33.88 25.41
C THR A 617 -11.66 -32.68 25.87
N GLY A 618 -11.36 -32.60 27.18
CA GLY A 618 -10.52 -31.53 27.73
C GLY A 618 -11.06 -30.96 29.05
N GLU A 619 -10.18 -30.28 29.79
CA GLU A 619 -10.51 -29.69 31.11
C GLU A 619 -11.49 -28.53 31.01
N TRP A 620 -11.63 -27.91 29.82
CA TRP A 620 -12.59 -26.81 29.62
C TRP A 620 -14.06 -27.24 29.93
N ARG A 621 -14.41 -28.53 29.82
CA ARG A 621 -15.74 -29.07 30.12
C ARG A 621 -16.10 -28.97 31.59
N SER A 622 -15.12 -29.00 32.48
CA SER A 622 -15.32 -28.81 33.92
C SER A 622 -15.49 -27.33 34.30
N ARG A 623 -15.21 -26.41 33.37
CA ARG A 623 -15.43 -24.99 33.53
C ARG A 623 -16.84 -24.61 33.06
N SER A 624 -17.35 -23.52 33.57
CA SER A 624 -18.67 -23.04 33.13
C SER A 624 -18.62 -22.64 31.66
N THR A 625 -19.67 -22.95 30.88
CA THR A 625 -19.83 -22.51 29.47
C THR A 625 -20.09 -20.99 29.35
N SER A 626 -19.46 -20.19 30.24
CA SER A 626 -19.73 -18.76 30.37
C SER A 626 -18.79 -17.87 29.60
N PHE A 627 -17.83 -18.42 28.84
CA PHE A 627 -16.85 -17.69 28.01
C PHE A 627 -16.28 -16.43 28.69
N LYS A 628 -15.76 -16.55 29.91
CA LYS A 628 -15.28 -15.41 30.72
C LYS A 628 -13.98 -14.82 30.20
N ARG A 629 -13.15 -15.60 29.50
CA ARG A 629 -11.89 -15.17 28.91
C ARG A 629 -11.84 -15.52 27.44
N LEU A 630 -11.73 -14.50 26.60
CA LEU A 630 -11.63 -14.63 25.15
C LEU A 630 -10.20 -14.32 24.72
N LEU A 631 -9.53 -15.25 24.03
CA LEU A 631 -8.23 -15.02 23.40
C LEU A 631 -8.43 -14.70 21.92
N VAL A 632 -8.16 -13.47 21.54
CA VAL A 632 -8.33 -12.97 20.18
C VAL A 632 -6.98 -12.85 19.52
N THR A 633 -6.76 -13.59 18.44
CA THR A 633 -5.48 -13.60 17.74
C THR A 633 -5.48 -12.63 16.57
N LEU A 634 -4.57 -11.69 16.60
CA LEU A 634 -4.44 -10.63 15.59
C LEU A 634 -3.03 -10.63 15.00
N ASP A 635 -2.95 -10.64 13.68
CA ASP A 635 -1.68 -10.58 12.95
C ASP A 635 -1.44 -9.22 12.28
N GLY A 636 -2.32 -8.23 12.54
CA GLY A 636 -2.28 -6.90 11.95
C GLY A 636 -2.82 -6.82 10.53
N SER A 637 -3.45 -7.88 10.02
CA SER A 637 -4.16 -7.85 8.75
C SER A 637 -5.61 -7.40 8.95
N GLN A 638 -6.20 -6.74 7.94
CA GLN A 638 -7.64 -6.42 7.94
C GLN A 638 -8.51 -7.68 8.04
N PHE A 639 -7.99 -8.81 7.58
CA PHE A 639 -8.68 -10.09 7.67
C PHE A 639 -8.82 -10.56 9.11
N SER A 640 -7.76 -10.43 9.92
CA SER A 640 -7.83 -10.77 11.34
C SER A 640 -8.71 -9.82 12.14
N GLU A 641 -8.78 -8.54 11.74
CA GLU A 641 -9.61 -7.52 12.40
C GLU A 641 -11.12 -7.72 12.17
N ARG A 642 -11.52 -8.42 11.10
CA ARG A 642 -12.95 -8.76 10.85
C ARG A 642 -13.58 -9.59 11.96
N ILE A 643 -12.80 -10.17 12.85
CA ILE A 643 -13.31 -10.92 14.01
C ILE A 643 -13.83 -10.01 15.12
N LEU A 644 -13.40 -8.74 15.17
CA LEU A 644 -13.69 -7.80 16.27
C LEU A 644 -15.19 -7.58 16.53
N PRO A 645 -16.10 -7.48 15.54
CA PRO A 645 -17.53 -7.41 15.78
C PRO A 645 -18.07 -8.60 16.57
N TYR A 646 -17.59 -9.81 16.29
CA TYR A 646 -17.97 -11.01 17.02
C TYR A 646 -17.37 -11.03 18.43
N VAL A 647 -16.14 -10.53 18.58
CA VAL A 647 -15.50 -10.34 19.90
C VAL A 647 -16.35 -9.41 20.78
N THR A 648 -16.75 -8.27 20.23
CA THR A 648 -17.56 -7.28 20.96
C THR A 648 -18.90 -7.85 21.39
N THR A 649 -19.59 -8.54 20.46
CA THR A 649 -20.88 -9.18 20.74
C THR A 649 -20.76 -10.24 21.84
N LEU A 650 -19.79 -11.15 21.73
CA LEU A 650 -19.57 -12.20 22.71
C LEU A 650 -19.09 -11.64 24.06
N ALA A 651 -18.10 -10.75 24.05
CA ALA A 651 -17.53 -10.19 25.28
C ALA A 651 -18.56 -9.39 26.08
N ARG A 652 -19.42 -8.62 25.40
CA ARG A 652 -20.49 -7.84 26.06
C ARG A 652 -21.57 -8.77 26.65
N SER A 653 -21.98 -9.78 25.90
CA SER A 653 -23.03 -10.70 26.34
C SER A 653 -22.59 -11.56 27.53
N PHE A 654 -21.32 -11.98 27.57
CA PHE A 654 -20.81 -12.83 28.65
C PHE A 654 -20.05 -12.05 29.74
N ASN A 655 -19.92 -10.73 29.62
CA ASN A 655 -19.06 -9.88 30.46
C ASN A 655 -17.63 -10.44 30.57
N SER A 656 -17.03 -10.71 29.41
CA SER A 656 -15.75 -11.39 29.29
C SER A 656 -14.56 -10.41 29.38
N GLU A 657 -13.43 -10.93 29.85
CA GLU A 657 -12.11 -10.32 29.63
C GLU A 657 -11.63 -10.72 28.22
N VAL A 658 -11.22 -9.72 27.42
CA VAL A 658 -10.67 -9.92 26.08
C VAL A 658 -9.16 -9.83 26.15
N ILE A 659 -8.45 -10.86 25.70
CA ILE A 659 -6.99 -10.89 25.59
C ILE A 659 -6.65 -10.78 24.11
N LEU A 660 -6.13 -9.62 23.68
CA LEU A 660 -5.63 -9.43 22.33
C LEU A 660 -4.21 -9.95 22.23
N LEU A 661 -4.01 -11.01 21.50
CA LEU A 661 -2.68 -11.65 21.31
C LEU A 661 -2.16 -11.38 19.92
N SER A 662 -0.92 -10.88 19.83
CA SER A 662 -0.13 -10.91 18.60
C SER A 662 1.21 -11.58 18.84
N VAL A 663 1.60 -12.46 17.91
CA VAL A 663 2.84 -13.22 17.99
C VAL A 663 3.83 -12.66 16.97
N PRO A 664 4.96 -12.05 17.40
CA PRO A 664 5.99 -11.54 16.53
C PRO A 664 6.75 -12.68 15.85
N VAL A 665 6.37 -13.06 14.64
CA VAL A 665 7.05 -14.11 13.88
C VAL A 665 8.24 -13.51 13.13
N GLY A 666 9.44 -14.07 13.31
CA GLY A 666 10.63 -13.75 12.51
C GLY A 666 11.49 -12.57 12.97
N SER A 667 11.12 -11.82 14.01
CA SER A 667 11.95 -10.76 14.57
C SER A 667 11.90 -10.71 16.10
N THR A 668 13.07 -10.71 16.73
CA THR A 668 13.24 -10.55 18.19
C THR A 668 13.54 -9.09 18.58
N SER A 669 13.48 -8.15 17.64
CA SER A 669 13.77 -6.74 17.88
C SER A 669 12.73 -6.11 18.81
N GLU A 670 13.19 -5.45 19.89
CA GLU A 670 12.31 -4.75 20.83
C GLU A 670 11.46 -3.66 20.14
N SER A 671 12.05 -2.90 19.22
CA SER A 671 11.32 -1.87 18.44
C SER A 671 10.15 -2.46 17.63
N TYR A 672 10.25 -3.72 17.19
CA TYR A 672 9.18 -4.39 16.48
C TYR A 672 8.06 -4.81 17.43
N ARG A 673 8.42 -5.31 18.62
CA ARG A 673 7.45 -5.63 19.68
C ARG A 673 6.71 -4.39 20.16
N GLU A 674 7.40 -3.24 20.29
CA GLU A 674 6.77 -1.97 20.61
C GLU A 674 5.76 -1.52 19.55
N THR A 675 6.06 -1.71 18.27
CA THR A 675 5.13 -1.39 17.18
C THR A 675 3.87 -2.24 17.25
N ILE A 676 4.02 -3.54 17.49
CA ILE A 676 2.88 -4.45 17.66
C ILE A 676 2.08 -4.08 18.92
N ARG A 677 2.78 -3.78 20.01
CA ARG A 677 2.13 -3.36 21.26
C ARG A 677 1.31 -2.10 21.03
N GLY A 678 1.86 -1.06 20.40
CA GLY A 678 1.14 0.16 20.06
C GLY A 678 -0.09 -0.08 19.17
N TYR A 679 -0.02 -1.04 18.24
CA TYR A 679 -1.18 -1.45 17.45
C TYR A 679 -2.26 -2.11 18.31
N LEU A 680 -1.89 -3.07 19.16
CA LEU A 680 -2.86 -3.74 20.05
C LEU A 680 -3.43 -2.77 21.08
N ASP A 681 -2.63 -1.85 21.61
CA ASP A 681 -3.06 -0.86 22.60
C ASP A 681 -4.08 0.14 21.99
N ASN A 682 -3.93 0.50 20.71
CA ASN A 682 -4.93 1.29 20.00
C ASN A 682 -6.26 0.53 19.87
N LEU A 683 -6.22 -0.74 19.44
CA LEU A 683 -7.43 -1.56 19.34
C LEU A 683 -8.05 -1.82 20.73
N ALA A 684 -7.22 -2.02 21.76
CA ALA A 684 -7.70 -2.17 23.13
C ALA A 684 -8.43 -0.90 23.60
N GLY A 685 -7.87 0.29 23.35
CA GLY A 685 -8.52 1.56 23.67
C GLY A 685 -9.88 1.75 22.97
N GLU A 686 -9.99 1.30 21.72
CA GLU A 686 -11.26 1.31 20.98
C GLU A 686 -12.29 0.36 21.60
N LEU A 687 -11.90 -0.87 21.94
CA LEU A 687 -12.78 -1.84 22.59
C LEU A 687 -13.13 -1.42 24.03
N GLU A 688 -12.20 -0.83 24.77
CA GLU A 688 -12.43 -0.26 26.10
C GLU A 688 -13.43 0.91 26.04
N SER A 689 -13.38 1.73 25.00
CA SER A 689 -14.38 2.78 24.77
C SER A 689 -15.78 2.24 24.55
N GLN A 690 -15.90 0.96 24.12
CA GLN A 690 -17.14 0.20 24.01
C GLN A 690 -17.57 -0.46 25.33
N GLY A 691 -16.83 -0.24 26.41
CA GLY A 691 -17.13 -0.78 27.74
C GLY A 691 -16.62 -2.20 27.99
N LEU A 692 -15.71 -2.70 27.18
CA LEU A 692 -15.12 -4.03 27.33
C LEU A 692 -13.87 -3.99 28.23
N LYS A 693 -13.56 -5.10 28.88
CA LYS A 693 -12.32 -5.30 29.64
C LYS A 693 -11.30 -5.91 28.69
N VAL A 694 -10.25 -5.17 28.36
CA VAL A 694 -9.27 -5.62 27.36
C VAL A 694 -7.85 -5.64 27.96
N ARG A 695 -7.08 -6.65 27.57
CA ARG A 695 -5.66 -6.77 27.88
C ARG A 695 -4.89 -7.13 26.62
N THR A 696 -3.74 -6.53 26.43
CA THR A 696 -2.87 -6.78 25.28
C THR A 696 -1.71 -7.70 25.65
N LEU A 697 -1.35 -8.61 24.76
CA LEU A 697 -0.25 -9.54 24.94
C LEU A 697 0.56 -9.67 23.65
N VAL A 698 1.86 -9.39 23.75
CA VAL A 698 2.83 -9.57 22.66
C VAL A 698 3.91 -10.55 23.12
N THR A 699 3.84 -11.77 22.69
CA THR A 699 4.74 -12.84 23.18
C THR A 699 5.00 -13.91 22.14
N GLY A 700 6.02 -14.73 22.38
CA GLY A 700 6.36 -15.90 21.57
C GLY A 700 7.08 -15.58 20.26
N SER A 701 7.28 -16.60 19.45
CA SER A 701 7.93 -16.52 18.14
C SER A 701 7.34 -17.50 17.11
N ALA A 702 6.64 -18.55 17.58
CA ALA A 702 5.96 -19.56 16.78
C ALA A 702 4.45 -19.44 16.99
N ALA A 703 3.73 -18.83 16.04
CA ALA A 703 2.35 -18.39 16.22
C ALA A 703 1.40 -19.47 16.79
N ALA A 704 1.28 -20.62 16.13
CA ALA A 704 0.33 -21.65 16.56
C ALA A 704 0.66 -22.23 17.97
N GLN A 705 1.94 -22.50 18.25
CA GLN A 705 2.37 -22.99 19.56
C GLN A 705 2.12 -21.96 20.66
N THR A 706 2.43 -20.68 20.36
CA THR A 706 2.23 -19.59 21.32
C THR A 706 0.75 -19.39 21.63
N ILE A 707 -0.14 -19.45 20.62
CA ILE A 707 -1.59 -19.32 20.81
C ILE A 707 -2.10 -20.43 21.75
N VAL A 708 -1.72 -21.69 21.49
CA VAL A 708 -2.15 -22.83 22.31
C VAL A 708 -1.60 -22.70 23.74
N ALA A 709 -0.31 -22.45 23.91
CA ALA A 709 0.31 -22.29 25.22
C ALA A 709 -0.29 -21.08 26.01
N THR A 710 -0.56 -19.97 25.32
CA THR A 710 -1.23 -18.83 25.97
C THR A 710 -2.65 -19.18 26.40
N ALA A 711 -3.40 -19.90 25.58
CA ALA A 711 -4.75 -20.33 25.93
C ALA A 711 -4.79 -21.24 27.18
N GLU A 712 -3.80 -22.12 27.32
CA GLU A 712 -3.62 -22.97 28.51
C GLU A 712 -3.20 -22.15 29.74
N THR A 713 -2.15 -21.32 29.60
CA THR A 713 -1.58 -20.55 30.72
C THR A 713 -2.57 -19.50 31.26
N GLU A 714 -3.29 -18.83 30.40
CA GLU A 714 -4.27 -17.80 30.74
C GLU A 714 -5.65 -18.38 31.08
N MET A 715 -5.81 -19.71 31.04
CA MET A 715 -7.07 -20.39 31.32
C MET A 715 -8.23 -19.86 30.46
N VAL A 716 -7.99 -19.74 29.16
CA VAL A 716 -8.93 -19.18 28.17
C VAL A 716 -10.12 -20.11 27.96
N ASP A 717 -11.32 -19.54 27.83
CA ASP A 717 -12.56 -20.29 27.59
C ASP A 717 -12.90 -20.40 26.10
N LEU A 718 -12.42 -19.43 25.26
CA LEU A 718 -12.67 -19.42 23.84
C LEU A 718 -11.51 -18.76 23.12
N ILE A 719 -10.91 -19.45 22.14
CA ILE A 719 -9.97 -18.86 21.19
C ILE A 719 -10.76 -18.32 20.01
N MET A 720 -10.46 -17.10 19.58
CA MET A 720 -11.09 -16.45 18.43
C MET A 720 -10.03 -16.16 17.38
N VAL A 721 -10.18 -16.73 16.18
CA VAL A 721 -9.20 -16.63 15.10
C VAL A 721 -9.87 -16.54 13.73
N ALA A 722 -9.34 -15.70 12.84
CA ALA A 722 -9.72 -15.68 11.43
C ALA A 722 -8.99 -16.80 10.66
N THR A 723 -9.68 -17.47 9.73
CA THR A 723 -9.11 -18.62 9.00
C THR A 723 -8.01 -18.25 8.04
N HIS A 724 -8.02 -17.03 7.50
CA HIS A 724 -6.99 -16.50 6.63
C HIS A 724 -6.35 -15.26 7.27
N GLY A 725 -5.04 -15.27 7.31
CA GLY A 725 -4.23 -14.08 7.49
C GLY A 725 -3.66 -13.70 6.12
N ARG A 726 -2.37 -13.74 5.99
CA ARG A 726 -1.50 -13.18 4.94
C ARG A 726 -1.52 -13.77 3.54
N SER A 727 -1.85 -15.03 3.38
CA SER A 727 -1.51 -15.77 2.17
C SER A 727 -2.72 -16.01 1.27
N GLY A 728 -3.50 -14.99 0.96
CA GLY A 728 -4.63 -15.06 0.02
C GLY A 728 -4.33 -15.62 -1.38
N MET A 729 -3.31 -16.49 -1.51
CA MET A 729 -2.89 -17.06 -2.79
C MET A 729 -3.44 -18.44 -3.09
N ASP A 730 -4.00 -19.17 -2.11
CA ASP A 730 -4.62 -20.47 -2.37
C ASP A 730 -6.08 -20.43 -1.92
N ARG A 731 -6.97 -20.37 -2.89
CA ARG A 731 -8.43 -20.18 -2.78
C ARG A 731 -9.19 -21.25 -1.98
N PHE A 732 -8.52 -22.31 -1.50
CA PHE A 732 -9.17 -23.49 -0.92
C PHE A 732 -8.48 -24.07 0.32
N MET A 733 -7.52 -23.37 0.99
CA MET A 733 -6.85 -23.94 2.14
C MET A 733 -6.92 -23.07 3.39
N LEU A 734 -7.29 -23.69 4.51
CA LEU A 734 -7.19 -23.13 5.85
C LEU A 734 -5.77 -22.62 6.11
N GLY A 735 -5.63 -21.41 6.65
CA GLY A 735 -4.31 -20.85 6.94
C GLY A 735 -3.50 -21.74 7.90
N SER A 736 -2.20 -21.92 7.63
CA SER A 736 -1.33 -22.85 8.35
C SER A 736 -1.27 -22.65 9.88
N VAL A 737 -1.54 -21.44 10.37
CA VAL A 737 -1.63 -21.16 11.81
C VAL A 737 -2.98 -21.61 12.36
N ALA A 738 -4.09 -21.22 11.69
CA ALA A 738 -5.44 -21.62 12.10
C ALA A 738 -5.60 -23.15 12.12
N GLU A 739 -5.11 -23.83 11.07
CA GLU A 739 -5.12 -25.28 10.99
C GLU A 739 -4.40 -25.94 12.17
N ARG A 740 -3.18 -25.49 12.49
CA ARG A 740 -2.41 -26.03 13.63
C ARG A 740 -3.06 -25.73 14.98
N VAL A 741 -3.69 -24.56 15.14
CA VAL A 741 -4.41 -24.22 16.37
C VAL A 741 -5.63 -25.10 16.52
N VAL A 742 -6.40 -25.33 15.45
CA VAL A 742 -7.60 -26.21 15.48
C VAL A 742 -7.22 -27.67 15.81
N HIS A 743 -6.07 -28.15 15.32
CA HIS A 743 -5.59 -29.52 15.66
C HIS A 743 -5.14 -29.68 17.11
N ASN A 744 -4.69 -28.61 17.77
CA ASN A 744 -4.13 -28.64 19.12
C ASN A 744 -4.91 -27.78 20.13
N MET A 745 -6.17 -27.48 19.85
CA MET A 745 -6.96 -26.56 20.65
C MET A 745 -7.20 -27.10 22.08
N PRO A 746 -6.87 -26.33 23.14
CA PRO A 746 -7.13 -26.73 24.53
C PRO A 746 -8.55 -26.38 25.00
N CYS A 747 -9.25 -25.53 24.27
CA CYS A 747 -10.60 -25.05 24.56
C CYS A 747 -11.37 -24.81 23.25
N PRO A 748 -12.68 -24.51 23.28
CA PRO A 748 -13.45 -24.13 22.10
C PRO A 748 -12.77 -23.08 21.22
N ILE A 749 -12.98 -23.17 19.90
CA ILE A 749 -12.45 -22.20 18.93
C ILE A 749 -13.59 -21.61 18.10
N PHE A 750 -13.63 -20.28 18.05
CA PHE A 750 -14.42 -19.54 17.10
C PHE A 750 -13.57 -19.21 15.89
N LEU A 751 -13.93 -19.76 14.74
CA LEU A 751 -13.28 -19.53 13.45
C LEU A 751 -14.14 -18.57 12.62
N LEU A 752 -13.55 -17.49 12.17
CA LEU A 752 -14.17 -16.61 11.19
C LEU A 752 -13.58 -16.92 9.80
N PRO A 753 -14.36 -17.54 8.89
CA PRO A 753 -13.97 -17.69 7.50
C PRO A 753 -13.88 -16.30 6.85
N VAL A 754 -12.77 -16.01 6.17
CA VAL A 754 -12.59 -14.74 5.47
C VAL A 754 -12.42 -15.04 3.99
N ARG A 755 -13.46 -14.73 3.19
CA ARG A 755 -13.39 -14.72 1.72
C ARG A 755 -13.36 -13.28 1.22
N ASP A 756 -12.76 -13.04 0.07
CA ASP A 756 -12.75 -11.70 -0.53
C ASP A 756 -14.18 -11.29 -0.90
N ALA A 757 -14.56 -10.06 -0.57
CA ALA A 757 -15.89 -9.50 -0.86
C ALA A 757 -16.24 -9.45 -2.36
N LEU A 758 -15.28 -9.68 -3.25
CA LEU A 758 -15.48 -9.77 -4.69
C LEU A 758 -16.16 -11.09 -5.12
N GLU A 759 -15.96 -12.20 -4.38
CA GLU A 759 -16.61 -13.48 -4.71
C GLU A 759 -18.07 -13.53 -4.28
N THR A 760 -18.42 -12.88 -3.16
CA THR A 760 -19.83 -12.82 -2.70
C THR A 760 -20.70 -12.01 -3.67
N ALA A 761 -20.15 -11.03 -4.36
CA ALA A 761 -20.84 -10.27 -5.40
C ALA A 761 -20.97 -11.06 -6.73
N GLU A 762 -19.98 -11.86 -7.09
CA GLU A 762 -20.02 -12.71 -8.30
C GLU A 762 -20.99 -13.89 -8.11
N GLU A 763 -21.04 -14.53 -6.94
CA GLU A 763 -22.00 -15.61 -6.66
C GLU A 763 -23.45 -15.09 -6.62
N THR A 764 -23.69 -13.93 -5.99
CA THR A 764 -25.03 -13.32 -5.94
C THR A 764 -25.50 -12.85 -7.34
N LEU A 765 -24.57 -12.40 -8.21
CA LEU A 765 -24.88 -12.02 -9.58
C LEU A 765 -25.10 -13.24 -10.49
N SER A 766 -24.34 -14.31 -10.30
CA SER A 766 -24.53 -15.56 -11.08
C SER A 766 -25.84 -16.25 -10.74
N GLU A 767 -26.24 -16.27 -9.47
CA GLU A 767 -27.54 -16.80 -9.05
C GLU A 767 -28.70 -15.92 -9.52
N GLY A 768 -28.56 -14.60 -9.51
CA GLY A 768 -29.56 -13.66 -10.07
C GLY A 768 -29.74 -13.84 -11.58
N ILE A 769 -28.69 -14.16 -12.32
CA ILE A 769 -28.73 -14.41 -13.77
C ILE A 769 -29.37 -15.78 -14.07
N VAL A 770 -29.10 -16.80 -13.25
CA VAL A 770 -29.73 -18.13 -13.41
C VAL A 770 -31.22 -18.05 -13.08
N ALA A 771 -31.63 -17.35 -12.01
CA ALA A 771 -33.02 -17.13 -11.65
C ALA A 771 -33.78 -16.32 -12.71
N SER A 772 -33.15 -15.31 -13.33
CA SER A 772 -33.76 -14.51 -14.40
C SER A 772 -33.93 -15.28 -15.70
N LYS A 773 -33.03 -16.23 -16.01
CA LYS A 773 -33.15 -17.11 -17.20
C LYS A 773 -34.26 -18.15 -17.07
N GLN A 774 -34.55 -18.62 -15.85
CA GLN A 774 -35.67 -19.53 -15.62
C GLN A 774 -37.05 -18.86 -15.71
N HIS A 775 -37.13 -17.55 -15.52
CA HIS A 775 -38.38 -16.79 -15.70
C HIS A 775 -38.64 -16.36 -17.16
N PHE A 776 -37.65 -16.45 -18.04
CA PHE A 776 -37.81 -16.08 -19.48
C PHE A 776 -38.12 -17.25 -20.41
N VAL A 777 -38.05 -18.51 -19.93
CA VAL A 777 -38.39 -19.72 -20.70
C VAL A 777 -39.82 -20.23 -20.46
N GLY A 778 -40.56 -19.54 -19.61
CA GLY A 778 -41.93 -19.89 -19.19
C GLY A 778 -43.04 -18.93 -19.68
N ARG A 779 -42.79 -18.16 -20.77
CA ARG A 779 -43.88 -17.42 -21.46
C ARG A 779 -43.81 -17.61 -22.96
#